data_28fd015dd93da3c0c8dd0d572470a9ff
#
_entry.id   28fd015dd93da3c0c8dd0d572470a9ff
#
_cell.length_a   1.000
_cell.length_b   1.000
_cell.length_c   1.000
_cell.angle_alpha   90.00
_cell.angle_beta   90.00
_cell.angle_gamma   90.00
#
_symmetry.space_group_name_H-M   'P 1'
#
loop_
_entity.id
_entity.type
_entity.pdbx_description
1 polymer ?
#
loop_
_entity_poly.entity_id
_entity_poly.type
_entity_poly.pdbx_seq_one_letter_code
_entity_poly.pdbx_strand_id
1 'polypeptide(L)'
;MLALTLSQLVLLYRQEFPGLAALADASGDGERFRMGLREFVDAHRAAEGEAAEQIRLLIDYDGRSVRELSTDRQLEVRTLTLLWQFLTGRLESPEMLSDLFVDLYHLFRLLDAPEIPLPSPQRVRSRTERWLSGQDDGVRAIRADNRERMLHLLIQKIENRKSKVPSRFQFADGMTYEEKYRQVAAWWGDFRFQLAMAVKSPSELNRFLAGSLSSETMYLLSKARKKGMPFFATPYYLSLLDVTGGGYDDAAIRSYILYSPQLVETYGQIRAWEREDVVEAGRPNAAGWLLPDGHNIHRRYPEVAILIPDTMGRACGGLCASCQRMYDFQSERLNFEFETLRPKESWDHKLRRLMNYFEEDTQLRDILITGGDALMSQNKTLRNILEAVCRMAGRKRRANARRPDGEKYAELQRVRLGSRLPAYLPMRVNDELVEILREFREKASAVGVKQFIIQTHFQTPLEVTPEAEEAIRKILSAGWLITNQLVYTVAASRRGHTTRLRQVLNSLGVVCYYTFSVKGFQENYAVFTPNSRSMQEQVEEKVYGRLTPEQAAELDDLLADGTDTAAKIRCFMRRHHLPFLATDRSVLNLPAIGKSMSFRLVGITAEGKRLLRFDHDRTRRHSPIIDSMGEIFIVENKSLAAYLRQLGKMGEDPEDYASIWAYTHGETEPRFGLYVYPDFGFATTDRVSNLELE
;
A
#
# COMPACT_ATOMS: atom_id res chain seq x y z
N MET A 1 -4.69 -24.58 -18.90
CA MET A 1 -3.30 -24.20 -19.23
C MET A 1 -2.39 -24.16 -17.99
N LEU A 2 -2.80 -23.62 -16.88
CA LEU A 2 -1.99 -23.47 -15.64
C LEU A 2 -1.44 -24.76 -15.01
N ALA A 3 -1.92 -25.92 -15.45
CA ALA A 3 -1.50 -27.25 -14.97
C ALA A 3 -0.81 -28.11 -16.05
N LEU A 4 -0.51 -27.56 -17.23
CA LEU A 4 0.13 -28.32 -18.29
C LEU A 4 1.60 -28.61 -17.97
N THR A 5 2.05 -29.81 -18.32
CA THR A 5 3.47 -30.17 -18.27
C THR A 5 4.25 -29.55 -19.42
N LEU A 6 5.58 -29.50 -19.32
CA LEU A 6 6.45 -28.99 -20.39
C LEU A 6 6.20 -29.74 -21.72
N SER A 7 6.06 -31.08 -21.67
CA SER A 7 5.80 -31.89 -22.87
C SER A 7 4.47 -31.55 -23.53
N GLN A 8 3.43 -31.29 -22.74
CA GLN A 8 2.12 -30.87 -23.26
C GLN A 8 2.19 -29.45 -23.86
N LEU A 9 2.94 -28.54 -23.23
CA LEU A 9 3.14 -27.18 -23.76
C LEU A 9 3.90 -27.17 -25.09
N VAL A 10 4.96 -27.98 -25.26
CA VAL A 10 5.67 -28.09 -26.54
C VAL A 10 4.74 -28.53 -27.66
N LEU A 11 3.89 -29.52 -27.40
CA LEU A 11 2.90 -29.97 -28.38
C LEU A 11 1.92 -28.85 -28.75
N LEU A 12 1.45 -28.10 -27.75
CA LEU A 12 0.55 -26.98 -27.95
C LEU A 12 1.21 -25.87 -28.80
N TYR A 13 2.45 -25.51 -28.52
CA TYR A 13 3.21 -24.53 -29.32
C TYR A 13 3.38 -25.00 -30.77
N ARG A 14 3.70 -26.25 -30.98
CA ARG A 14 3.86 -26.81 -32.36
C ARG A 14 2.54 -26.83 -33.12
N GLN A 15 1.42 -27.03 -32.44
CA GLN A 15 0.10 -27.03 -33.00
C GLN A 15 -0.40 -25.61 -33.35
N GLU A 16 -0.28 -24.66 -32.41
CA GLU A 16 -0.85 -23.33 -32.56
C GLU A 16 0.11 -22.33 -33.23
N PHE A 17 1.41 -22.53 -33.09
CA PHE A 17 2.45 -21.66 -33.66
C PHE A 17 3.43 -22.44 -34.56
N PRO A 18 2.97 -23.09 -35.61
CA PRO A 18 3.84 -23.95 -36.45
C PRO A 18 4.99 -23.17 -37.10
N GLY A 19 4.80 -21.88 -37.47
CA GLY A 19 5.84 -21.01 -38.01
C GLY A 19 6.96 -20.73 -37.00
N LEU A 20 6.61 -20.47 -35.74
CA LEU A 20 7.56 -20.25 -34.64
C LEU A 20 8.36 -21.54 -34.36
N ALA A 21 7.68 -22.69 -34.35
CA ALA A 21 8.32 -23.97 -34.11
C ALA A 21 9.31 -24.33 -35.26
N ALA A 22 8.90 -24.11 -36.51
CA ALA A 22 9.77 -24.32 -37.69
C ALA A 22 10.99 -23.39 -37.65
N LEU A 23 10.83 -22.13 -37.26
CA LEU A 23 11.93 -21.19 -37.05
C LEU A 23 12.92 -21.69 -35.99
N ALA A 24 12.38 -22.18 -34.85
CA ALA A 24 13.23 -22.71 -33.78
C ALA A 24 14.04 -23.94 -34.25
N ASP A 25 13.40 -24.87 -34.96
CA ASP A 25 14.05 -26.09 -35.49
C ASP A 25 15.12 -25.75 -36.53
N ALA A 26 14.90 -24.71 -37.36
CA ALA A 26 15.87 -24.24 -38.35
C ALA A 26 17.04 -23.44 -37.76
N SER A 27 16.90 -22.92 -36.56
CA SER A 27 17.92 -22.11 -35.92
C SER A 27 18.95 -22.97 -35.17
N GLY A 28 20.23 -22.80 -35.51
CA GLY A 28 21.32 -23.57 -34.92
C GLY A 28 21.60 -23.23 -33.45
N ASP A 29 21.32 -22.00 -33.08
CA ASP A 29 21.54 -21.43 -31.73
C ASP A 29 20.50 -20.35 -31.42
N GLY A 30 20.51 -19.87 -30.15
CA GLY A 30 19.58 -18.87 -29.66
C GLY A 30 19.76 -17.49 -30.30
N GLU A 31 20.95 -17.14 -30.77
CA GLU A 31 21.19 -15.84 -31.42
C GLU A 31 20.54 -15.83 -32.82
N ARG A 32 20.73 -16.87 -33.60
CA ARG A 32 20.06 -17.03 -34.90
C ARG A 32 18.55 -17.11 -34.76
N PHE A 33 18.07 -17.78 -33.71
CA PHE A 33 16.64 -17.79 -33.41
C PHE A 33 16.11 -16.38 -33.16
N ARG A 34 16.79 -15.54 -32.34
CA ARG A 34 16.37 -14.14 -32.10
C ARG A 34 16.35 -13.30 -33.37
N MET A 35 17.36 -13.45 -34.23
CA MET A 35 17.40 -12.73 -35.50
C MET A 35 16.22 -13.13 -36.42
N GLY A 36 16.00 -14.42 -36.57
CA GLY A 36 14.88 -14.94 -37.36
C GLY A 36 13.51 -14.60 -36.77
N LEU A 37 13.42 -14.55 -35.42
CA LEU A 37 12.19 -14.14 -34.73
C LEU A 37 11.86 -12.66 -34.98
N ARG A 38 12.85 -11.79 -35.10
CA ARG A 38 12.62 -10.39 -35.50
C ARG A 38 12.02 -10.30 -36.89
N GLU A 39 12.61 -11.00 -37.87
CA GLU A 39 12.08 -11.04 -39.23
C GLU A 39 10.67 -11.65 -39.29
N PHE A 40 10.43 -12.69 -38.50
CA PHE A 40 9.11 -13.33 -38.38
C PHE A 40 8.06 -12.35 -37.84
N VAL A 41 8.36 -11.57 -36.79
CA VAL A 41 7.46 -10.58 -36.22
C VAL A 41 7.26 -9.40 -37.18
N ASP A 42 8.30 -8.93 -37.85
CA ASP A 42 8.24 -7.82 -38.79
C ASP A 42 7.44 -8.16 -40.08
N ALA A 43 7.43 -9.43 -40.47
CA ALA A 43 6.62 -9.94 -41.58
C ALA A 43 5.17 -10.29 -41.17
N HIS A 44 4.86 -10.27 -39.86
CA HIS A 44 3.54 -10.64 -39.37
C HIS A 44 2.48 -9.57 -39.71
N ARG A 45 1.24 -9.98 -39.97
CA ARG A 45 0.12 -9.06 -40.28
C ARG A 45 -0.17 -8.04 -39.16
N ALA A 46 0.19 -8.35 -37.92
CA ALA A 46 0.04 -7.49 -36.76
C ALA A 46 1.37 -6.85 -36.31
N ALA A 47 2.32 -6.64 -37.22
CA ALA A 47 3.64 -6.08 -36.95
C ALA A 47 3.62 -4.70 -36.25
N GLU A 48 2.59 -3.90 -36.49
CA GLU A 48 2.38 -2.58 -35.84
C GLU A 48 1.68 -2.68 -34.48
N GLY A 49 1.32 -3.87 -34.01
CA GLY A 49 0.56 -4.08 -32.79
C GLY A 49 1.43 -4.12 -31.53
N GLU A 50 0.82 -3.88 -30.36
CA GLU A 50 1.49 -3.88 -29.05
C GLU A 50 2.20 -5.21 -28.73
N ALA A 51 1.63 -6.35 -29.14
CA ALA A 51 2.25 -7.65 -28.95
C ALA A 51 3.57 -7.79 -29.74
N ALA A 52 3.59 -7.30 -30.98
CA ALA A 52 4.79 -7.28 -31.81
C ALA A 52 5.87 -6.36 -31.22
N GLU A 53 5.50 -5.16 -30.78
CA GLU A 53 6.41 -4.25 -30.08
C GLU A 53 6.99 -4.91 -28.82
N GLN A 54 6.15 -5.59 -28.05
CA GLN A 54 6.57 -6.30 -26.85
C GLN A 54 7.55 -7.44 -27.15
N ILE A 55 7.33 -8.22 -28.20
CA ILE A 55 8.26 -9.30 -28.62
C ILE A 55 9.59 -8.70 -29.08
N ARG A 56 9.59 -7.60 -29.86
CA ARG A 56 10.82 -6.89 -30.23
C ARG A 56 11.61 -6.44 -29.02
N LEU A 57 10.91 -5.93 -27.98
CA LEU A 57 11.56 -5.51 -26.74
C LEU A 57 12.21 -6.71 -26.03
N LEU A 58 11.56 -7.87 -25.99
CA LEU A 58 12.18 -9.09 -25.46
C LEU A 58 13.40 -9.53 -26.29
N ILE A 59 13.37 -9.39 -27.61
CA ILE A 59 14.52 -9.65 -28.49
C ILE A 59 15.69 -8.73 -28.16
N ASP A 60 15.41 -7.44 -27.94
CA ASP A 60 16.43 -6.42 -27.65
C ASP A 60 17.13 -6.64 -26.30
N TYR A 61 16.43 -7.22 -25.34
CA TYR A 61 16.97 -7.47 -24.00
C TYR A 61 17.59 -8.87 -23.83
N ASP A 62 17.21 -9.86 -24.63
CA ASP A 62 17.72 -11.23 -24.49
C ASP A 62 19.24 -11.27 -24.77
N GLY A 63 20.02 -11.81 -23.85
CA GLY A 63 21.48 -11.81 -23.84
C GLY A 63 22.11 -10.60 -23.12
N ARG A 64 21.31 -9.59 -22.69
CA ARG A 64 21.83 -8.48 -21.91
C ARG A 64 21.95 -8.84 -20.42
N SER A 65 22.90 -8.21 -19.75
CA SER A 65 23.01 -8.25 -18.28
C SER A 65 22.46 -6.97 -17.68
N VAL A 66 21.51 -7.09 -16.75
CA VAL A 66 20.90 -5.97 -16.04
C VAL A 66 21.11 -6.12 -14.55
N ARG A 67 21.22 -4.98 -13.83
CA ARG A 67 21.30 -4.98 -12.35
C ARG A 67 19.89 -4.94 -11.77
N GLU A 68 19.50 -6.01 -11.12
CA GLU A 68 18.17 -6.13 -10.52
C GLU A 68 18.17 -5.50 -9.11
N LEU A 69 17.19 -4.62 -8.85
CA LEU A 69 17.16 -3.78 -7.64
C LEU A 69 16.98 -4.60 -6.36
N SER A 70 16.10 -5.61 -6.37
CA SER A 70 15.68 -6.30 -5.13
C SER A 70 16.78 -7.17 -4.54
N THR A 71 17.61 -7.75 -5.37
CA THR A 71 18.74 -8.60 -4.96
C THR A 71 20.08 -7.92 -5.06
N ASP A 72 20.15 -6.78 -5.77
CA ASP A 72 21.38 -6.05 -6.11
C ASP A 72 22.36 -6.91 -6.93
N ARG A 73 21.84 -7.84 -7.73
CA ARG A 73 22.63 -8.78 -8.53
C ARG A 73 22.54 -8.47 -10.01
N GLN A 74 23.60 -8.83 -10.74
CA GLN A 74 23.55 -8.89 -12.19
C GLN A 74 22.70 -10.10 -12.61
N LEU A 75 21.76 -9.87 -13.51
CA LEU A 75 20.86 -10.87 -14.08
C LEU A 75 21.04 -10.87 -15.59
N GLU A 76 21.40 -12.01 -16.15
CA GLU A 76 21.38 -12.23 -17.60
C GLU A 76 19.95 -12.53 -18.06
N VAL A 77 19.43 -11.76 -19.00
CA VAL A 77 18.12 -11.96 -19.59
C VAL A 77 18.21 -13.05 -20.67
N ARG A 78 17.52 -14.18 -20.47
CA ARG A 78 17.60 -15.35 -21.37
C ARG A 78 16.23 -15.86 -21.82
N THR A 79 15.23 -15.00 -21.85
CA THR A 79 13.82 -15.34 -22.07
C THR A 79 13.62 -16.09 -23.40
N LEU A 80 14.11 -15.54 -24.50
CA LEU A 80 13.94 -16.12 -25.83
C LEU A 80 14.95 -17.23 -26.11
N THR A 81 16.15 -17.15 -25.52
CA THR A 81 17.11 -18.25 -25.53
C THR A 81 16.49 -19.50 -24.87
N LEU A 82 15.81 -19.36 -23.73
CA LEU A 82 15.10 -20.45 -23.08
C LEU A 82 13.90 -20.97 -23.90
N LEU A 83 13.17 -20.07 -24.59
CA LEU A 83 12.11 -20.49 -25.51
C LEU A 83 12.66 -21.36 -26.65
N TRP A 84 13.77 -20.96 -27.27
CA TRP A 84 14.42 -21.76 -28.30
C TRP A 84 14.85 -23.13 -27.78
N GLN A 85 15.51 -23.19 -26.60
CA GLN A 85 15.90 -24.46 -25.98
C GLN A 85 14.69 -25.35 -25.70
N PHE A 86 13.58 -24.76 -25.22
CA PHE A 86 12.35 -25.46 -24.98
C PHE A 86 11.74 -26.09 -26.24
N LEU A 87 11.59 -25.30 -27.31
CA LEU A 87 10.99 -25.77 -28.57
C LEU A 87 11.84 -26.83 -29.29
N THR A 88 13.17 -26.77 -29.12
CA THR A 88 14.13 -27.73 -29.72
C THR A 88 14.49 -28.92 -28.82
N GLY A 89 13.92 -28.99 -27.61
CA GLY A 89 14.19 -30.06 -26.65
C GLY A 89 15.61 -30.01 -26.05
N ARG A 90 16.25 -28.84 -26.03
CA ARG A 90 17.63 -28.59 -25.54
C ARG A 90 17.68 -27.96 -24.13
N LEU A 91 16.57 -27.99 -23.36
CA LEU A 91 16.58 -27.50 -21.99
C LEU A 91 17.52 -28.35 -21.13
N GLU A 92 18.47 -27.71 -20.46
CA GLU A 92 19.49 -28.36 -19.61
C GLU A 92 18.95 -28.79 -18.24
N SER A 93 17.81 -28.20 -17.77
CA SER A 93 17.27 -28.46 -16.43
C SER A 93 15.81 -28.89 -16.50
N PRO A 94 15.46 -30.10 -16.04
CA PRO A 94 14.06 -30.54 -15.94
C PRO A 94 13.28 -29.87 -14.80
N GLU A 95 13.93 -29.08 -13.94
CA GLU A 95 13.30 -28.34 -12.82
C GLU A 95 12.70 -27.00 -13.25
N MET A 96 12.82 -26.60 -14.53
CA MET A 96 12.19 -25.38 -15.04
C MET A 96 10.69 -25.46 -14.93
N LEU A 97 10.13 -24.47 -14.25
CA LEU A 97 8.69 -24.32 -14.12
C LEU A 97 8.08 -23.96 -15.50
N SER A 98 6.95 -24.55 -15.83
CA SER A 98 6.20 -24.28 -17.07
C SER A 98 5.71 -22.83 -17.21
N ASP A 99 5.74 -22.07 -16.13
CA ASP A 99 5.16 -20.72 -16.04
C ASP A 99 5.75 -19.72 -17.02
N LEU A 100 7.07 -19.81 -17.35
CA LEU A 100 7.71 -19.01 -18.38
C LEU A 100 7.02 -19.22 -19.76
N PHE A 101 6.86 -20.49 -20.12
CA PHE A 101 6.33 -20.84 -21.44
C PHE A 101 4.82 -20.60 -21.55
N VAL A 102 4.10 -20.63 -20.41
CA VAL A 102 2.70 -20.21 -20.36
C VAL A 102 2.58 -18.70 -20.62
N ASP A 103 3.42 -17.86 -20.03
CA ASP A 103 3.39 -16.41 -20.25
C ASP A 103 3.71 -16.07 -21.72
N LEU A 104 4.79 -16.64 -22.27
CA LEU A 104 5.16 -16.46 -23.67
C LEU A 104 4.10 -17.00 -24.64
N TYR A 105 3.45 -18.14 -24.32
CA TYR A 105 2.36 -18.66 -25.14
C TYR A 105 1.24 -17.61 -25.29
N HIS A 106 0.82 -16.99 -24.19
CA HIS A 106 -0.20 -15.95 -24.25
C HIS A 106 0.26 -14.72 -25.02
N LEU A 107 1.54 -14.35 -24.94
CA LEU A 107 2.09 -13.23 -25.72
C LEU A 107 2.09 -13.53 -27.23
N PHE A 108 2.49 -14.73 -27.67
CA PHE A 108 2.41 -15.12 -29.08
C PHE A 108 0.97 -15.24 -29.56
N ARG A 109 0.06 -15.71 -28.72
CA ARG A 109 -1.37 -15.75 -29.05
C ARG A 109 -1.95 -14.34 -29.27
N LEU A 110 -1.50 -13.34 -28.52
CA LEU A 110 -1.89 -11.94 -28.73
C LEU A 110 -1.36 -11.35 -30.06
N LEU A 111 -0.27 -11.87 -30.58
CA LEU A 111 0.22 -11.49 -31.90
C LEU A 111 -0.78 -11.91 -33.00
N ASP A 112 -1.40 -13.08 -32.86
CA ASP A 112 -2.39 -13.60 -33.81
C ASP A 112 -3.81 -13.03 -33.61
N ALA A 113 -4.19 -12.77 -32.34
CA ALA A 113 -5.50 -12.29 -31.94
C ALA A 113 -5.36 -11.14 -30.90
N PRO A 114 -5.12 -9.91 -31.36
CA PRO A 114 -4.76 -8.79 -30.48
C PRO A 114 -5.94 -8.24 -29.64
N GLU A 115 -7.17 -8.66 -29.93
CA GLU A 115 -8.34 -8.18 -29.20
C GLU A 115 -8.44 -8.84 -27.81
N ILE A 116 -8.44 -8.01 -26.78
CA ILE A 116 -8.67 -8.41 -25.39
C ILE A 116 -10.14 -8.16 -25.08
N PRO A 117 -10.94 -9.20 -24.77
CA PRO A 117 -12.34 -9.00 -24.40
C PRO A 117 -12.42 -8.32 -23.03
N LEU A 118 -12.82 -7.05 -23.01
CA LEU A 118 -13.06 -6.32 -21.77
C LEU A 118 -14.36 -6.77 -21.10
N PRO A 119 -14.42 -6.82 -19.76
CA PRO A 119 -15.64 -7.16 -19.06
C PRO A 119 -16.70 -6.08 -19.26
N SER A 120 -17.97 -6.50 -19.40
CA SER A 120 -19.08 -5.54 -19.49
C SER A 120 -19.28 -4.81 -18.16
N PRO A 121 -19.87 -3.60 -18.17
CA PRO A 121 -20.20 -2.87 -16.95
C PRO A 121 -21.07 -3.68 -15.97
N GLN A 122 -21.99 -4.50 -16.50
CA GLN A 122 -22.86 -5.37 -15.71
C GLN A 122 -22.04 -6.46 -15.01
N ARG A 123 -21.05 -7.04 -15.67
CA ARG A 123 -20.15 -8.05 -15.07
C ARG A 123 -19.29 -7.45 -13.96
N VAL A 124 -18.77 -6.25 -14.17
CA VAL A 124 -18.03 -5.52 -13.12
C VAL A 124 -18.91 -5.21 -11.93
N ARG A 125 -20.15 -4.75 -12.18
CA ARG A 125 -21.13 -4.49 -11.10
C ARG A 125 -21.44 -5.74 -10.30
N SER A 126 -21.80 -6.85 -10.94
CA SER A 126 -22.12 -8.12 -10.27
C SER A 126 -20.96 -8.60 -9.38
N ARG A 127 -19.72 -8.49 -9.85
CA ARG A 127 -18.54 -8.84 -9.06
C ARG A 127 -18.28 -7.88 -7.91
N THR A 128 -18.67 -6.63 -8.03
CA THR A 128 -18.56 -5.62 -6.97
C THR A 128 -19.60 -5.87 -5.87
N GLU A 129 -20.84 -6.17 -6.25
CA GLU A 129 -21.97 -6.36 -5.34
C GLU A 129 -21.84 -7.61 -4.43
N ARG A 130 -21.01 -8.59 -4.80
CA ARG A 130 -20.76 -9.76 -3.95
C ARG A 130 -19.97 -9.43 -2.67
N TRP A 131 -19.25 -8.32 -2.63
CA TRP A 131 -18.43 -7.92 -1.49
C TRP A 131 -19.28 -7.20 -0.45
N LEU A 132 -19.31 -7.79 0.75
CA LEU A 132 -19.99 -7.19 1.91
C LEU A 132 -19.11 -6.11 2.54
N SER A 133 -19.76 -5.20 3.25
CA SER A 133 -19.12 -4.16 4.06
C SER A 133 -19.34 -4.42 5.55
N GLY A 134 -18.64 -3.73 6.40
CA GLY A 134 -18.86 -3.76 7.84
C GLY A 134 -20.22 -3.24 8.29
N GLN A 135 -21.01 -2.66 7.36
CA GLN A 135 -22.37 -2.14 7.60
C GLN A 135 -23.45 -3.18 7.33
N ASP A 136 -23.15 -4.24 6.57
CA ASP A 136 -24.13 -5.27 6.22
C ASP A 136 -24.59 -6.05 7.46
N ASP A 137 -25.89 -6.30 7.57
CA ASP A 137 -26.51 -6.91 8.76
C ASP A 137 -25.90 -8.27 9.13
N GLY A 138 -25.61 -9.12 8.14
CA GLY A 138 -24.96 -10.42 8.39
C GLY A 138 -23.56 -10.27 8.99
N VAL A 139 -22.77 -9.30 8.51
CA VAL A 139 -21.45 -9.00 9.06
C VAL A 139 -21.57 -8.45 10.48
N ARG A 140 -22.53 -7.56 10.71
CA ARG A 140 -22.79 -6.98 12.04
C ARG A 140 -23.20 -8.03 13.06
N ALA A 141 -24.03 -9.00 12.67
CA ALA A 141 -24.46 -10.11 13.53
C ALA A 141 -23.27 -10.97 13.96
N ILE A 142 -22.44 -11.44 13.02
CA ILE A 142 -21.24 -12.24 13.34
C ILE A 142 -20.25 -11.45 14.22
N ARG A 143 -20.07 -10.16 13.97
CA ARG A 143 -19.26 -9.28 14.82
C ARG A 143 -19.80 -9.16 16.25
N ALA A 144 -21.13 -9.08 16.39
CA ALA A 144 -21.76 -9.03 17.71
C ALA A 144 -21.52 -10.33 18.49
N ASP A 145 -21.67 -11.48 17.86
CA ASP A 145 -21.37 -12.80 18.46
C ASP A 145 -19.89 -12.94 18.84
N ASN A 146 -18.99 -12.48 17.97
CA ASN A 146 -17.55 -12.44 18.26
C ASN A 146 -17.25 -11.54 19.47
N ARG A 147 -17.84 -10.34 19.51
CA ARG A 147 -17.68 -9.41 20.63
C ARG A 147 -18.16 -10.07 21.92
N GLU A 148 -19.34 -10.66 21.92
CA GLU A 148 -19.92 -11.31 23.10
C GLU A 148 -18.96 -12.37 23.65
N ARG A 149 -18.50 -13.27 22.82
CA ARG A 149 -17.52 -14.30 23.18
C ARG A 149 -16.23 -13.70 23.72
N MET A 150 -15.74 -12.62 23.10
CA MET A 150 -14.50 -11.95 23.52
C MET A 150 -14.66 -11.23 24.86
N LEU A 151 -15.84 -10.68 25.21
CA LEU A 151 -16.06 -10.07 26.52
C LEU A 151 -15.81 -11.06 27.65
N HIS A 152 -16.29 -12.30 27.53
CA HIS A 152 -16.02 -13.37 28.50
C HIS A 152 -14.53 -13.72 28.61
N LEU A 153 -13.82 -13.80 27.45
CA LEU A 153 -12.38 -14.04 27.45
C LEU A 153 -11.58 -12.89 28.08
N LEU A 154 -12.04 -11.65 27.91
CA LEU A 154 -11.42 -10.47 28.48
C LEU A 154 -11.60 -10.43 30.01
N ILE A 155 -12.75 -10.81 30.56
CA ILE A 155 -12.96 -10.97 32.00
C ILE A 155 -11.91 -11.92 32.57
N GLN A 156 -11.79 -13.14 31.98
CA GLN A 156 -10.78 -14.12 32.40
C GLN A 156 -9.35 -13.60 32.29
N LYS A 157 -9.05 -12.84 31.22
CA LYS A 157 -7.73 -12.24 31.02
C LYS A 157 -7.38 -11.23 32.12
N ILE A 158 -8.36 -10.41 32.55
CA ILE A 158 -8.18 -9.41 33.62
C ILE A 158 -8.00 -10.11 34.98
N GLU A 159 -8.84 -11.10 35.29
CA GLU A 159 -8.79 -11.89 36.54
C GLU A 159 -7.46 -12.66 36.70
N ASN A 160 -6.97 -13.24 35.60
CA ASN A 160 -5.73 -14.02 35.62
C ASN A 160 -4.46 -13.17 35.53
N ARG A 161 -4.57 -11.85 35.57
CA ARG A 161 -3.41 -10.94 35.48
C ARG A 161 -2.57 -10.98 36.76
N LYS A 162 -1.37 -11.56 36.64
CA LYS A 162 -0.42 -11.70 37.77
C LYS A 162 0.41 -10.44 38.04
N SER A 163 0.16 -9.33 37.39
CA SER A 163 0.97 -8.11 37.50
C SER A 163 0.72 -7.42 38.86
N LYS A 164 1.78 -7.14 39.58
CA LYS A 164 1.76 -6.30 40.79
C LYS A 164 1.61 -4.80 40.50
N VAL A 165 1.70 -4.42 39.20
CA VAL A 165 1.54 -3.03 38.75
C VAL A 165 0.06 -2.70 38.69
N PRO A 166 -0.43 -1.66 39.37
CA PRO A 166 -1.81 -1.21 39.25
C PRO A 166 -2.19 -0.96 37.80
N SER A 167 -3.28 -1.52 37.37
CA SER A 167 -3.81 -1.33 36.01
C SER A 167 -5.08 -0.49 36.13
N ARG A 168 -5.25 0.45 35.18
CA ARG A 168 -6.50 1.19 35.04
C ARG A 168 -7.71 0.26 34.79
N PHE A 169 -7.47 -0.89 34.17
CA PHE A 169 -8.49 -1.88 33.82
C PHE A 169 -8.35 -3.09 34.73
N GLN A 170 -8.92 -3.00 35.92
CA GLN A 170 -8.98 -4.04 36.96
C GLN A 170 -10.35 -4.01 37.61
N PHE A 171 -10.77 -5.15 38.15
CA PHE A 171 -11.99 -5.26 38.91
C PHE A 171 -11.79 -4.84 40.37
N ALA A 172 -12.84 -4.28 40.97
CA ALA A 172 -12.86 -4.07 42.40
C ALA A 172 -13.13 -5.42 43.11
N ASP A 173 -12.68 -5.50 44.34
CA ASP A 173 -12.91 -6.68 45.17
C ASP A 173 -14.42 -6.90 45.42
N GLY A 174 -14.86 -8.14 45.37
CA GLY A 174 -16.26 -8.52 45.61
C GLY A 174 -17.23 -8.32 44.44
N MET A 175 -16.77 -7.85 43.28
CA MET A 175 -17.64 -7.73 42.10
C MET A 175 -18.15 -9.08 41.65
N THR A 176 -19.46 -9.15 41.37
CA THR A 176 -20.11 -10.29 40.74
C THR A 176 -19.68 -10.42 39.26
N TYR A 177 -19.90 -11.60 38.71
CA TYR A 177 -19.61 -11.83 37.26
C TYR A 177 -20.39 -10.87 36.34
N GLU A 178 -21.65 -10.63 36.66
CA GLU A 178 -22.52 -9.72 35.89
C GLU A 178 -22.02 -8.27 35.94
N GLU A 179 -21.52 -7.81 37.09
CA GLU A 179 -20.92 -6.47 37.21
C GLU A 179 -19.61 -6.37 36.41
N LYS A 180 -18.77 -7.40 36.47
CA LYS A 180 -17.54 -7.47 35.63
C LYS A 180 -17.87 -7.46 34.14
N TYR A 181 -18.89 -8.20 33.75
CA TYR A 181 -19.36 -8.24 32.35
C TYR A 181 -19.80 -6.85 31.88
N ARG A 182 -20.68 -6.18 32.64
CA ARG A 182 -21.14 -4.81 32.30
C ARG A 182 -19.97 -3.83 32.22
N GLN A 183 -18.99 -3.97 33.11
CA GLN A 183 -17.80 -3.11 33.12
C GLN A 183 -16.92 -3.35 31.90
N VAL A 184 -16.64 -4.58 31.51
CA VAL A 184 -15.85 -4.92 30.32
C VAL A 184 -16.59 -4.50 29.05
N ALA A 185 -17.90 -4.68 29.00
CA ALA A 185 -18.73 -4.21 27.88
C ALA A 185 -18.67 -2.67 27.73
N ALA A 186 -18.66 -1.93 28.85
CA ALA A 186 -18.46 -0.47 28.83
C ALA A 186 -17.03 -0.08 28.36
N TRP A 187 -16.01 -0.81 28.82
CA TRP A 187 -14.62 -0.57 28.38
C TRP A 187 -14.35 -0.91 26.92
N TRP A 188 -15.18 -1.73 26.27
CA TRP A 188 -15.00 -2.13 24.86
C TRP A 188 -14.85 -0.94 23.93
N GLY A 189 -15.56 0.16 24.19
CA GLY A 189 -15.47 1.42 23.44
C GLY A 189 -14.28 2.31 23.80
N ASP A 190 -13.45 1.95 24.77
CA ASP A 190 -12.23 2.71 25.12
C ASP A 190 -11.03 2.16 24.31
N PHE A 191 -10.43 2.99 23.46
CA PHE A 191 -9.26 2.61 22.67
C PHE A 191 -8.07 2.16 23.55
N ARG A 192 -7.92 2.73 24.74
CA ARG A 192 -6.86 2.35 25.68
C ARG A 192 -7.09 0.95 26.24
N PHE A 193 -8.35 0.58 26.45
CA PHE A 193 -8.71 -0.78 26.83
C PHE A 193 -8.35 -1.77 25.71
N GLN A 194 -8.71 -1.47 24.48
CA GLN A 194 -8.38 -2.31 23.32
C GLN A 194 -6.85 -2.53 23.18
N LEU A 195 -6.05 -1.47 23.36
CA LEU A 195 -4.59 -1.56 23.31
C LEU A 195 -4.03 -2.37 24.51
N ALA A 196 -4.57 -2.16 25.72
CA ALA A 196 -4.14 -2.87 26.92
C ALA A 196 -4.49 -4.37 26.86
N MET A 197 -5.58 -4.72 26.18
CA MET A 197 -6.07 -6.09 26.00
C MET A 197 -5.64 -6.72 24.69
N ALA A 198 -4.81 -6.04 23.90
CA ALA A 198 -4.33 -6.59 22.63
C ALA A 198 -3.72 -7.98 22.80
N VAL A 199 -3.99 -8.82 21.82
CA VAL A 199 -3.49 -10.20 21.71
C VAL A 199 -2.05 -10.15 21.24
N LYS A 200 -1.15 -10.83 21.96
CA LYS A 200 0.30 -10.80 21.70
C LYS A 200 0.93 -12.20 21.55
N SER A 201 0.12 -13.25 21.53
CA SER A 201 0.64 -14.61 21.39
C SER A 201 -0.25 -15.48 20.49
N PRO A 202 0.34 -16.48 19.81
CA PRO A 202 -0.41 -17.41 18.96
C PRO A 202 -1.53 -18.18 19.67
N SER A 203 -1.26 -18.66 20.89
CA SER A 203 -2.25 -19.41 21.69
C SER A 203 -3.43 -18.52 22.11
N GLU A 204 -3.14 -17.29 22.49
CA GLU A 204 -4.17 -16.32 22.81
C GLU A 204 -4.98 -15.94 21.55
N LEU A 205 -4.31 -15.74 20.40
CA LEU A 205 -4.99 -15.48 19.14
C LEU A 205 -5.98 -16.59 18.79
N ASN A 206 -5.53 -17.85 18.84
CA ASN A 206 -6.40 -18.97 18.53
C ASN A 206 -7.61 -19.05 19.47
N ARG A 207 -7.42 -18.77 20.75
CA ARG A 207 -8.52 -18.71 21.73
C ARG A 207 -9.51 -17.58 21.40
N PHE A 208 -9.03 -16.38 21.05
CA PHE A 208 -9.87 -15.26 20.61
C PHE A 208 -10.59 -15.53 19.30
N LEU A 209 -10.06 -16.41 18.46
CA LEU A 209 -10.67 -16.87 17.22
C LEU A 209 -11.39 -18.22 17.37
N ALA A 210 -11.87 -18.53 18.57
CA ALA A 210 -12.66 -19.74 18.86
C ALA A 210 -11.99 -21.08 18.46
N GLY A 211 -10.65 -21.13 18.44
CA GLY A 211 -9.91 -22.33 18.02
C GLY A 211 -9.88 -22.58 16.51
N SER A 212 -10.30 -21.62 15.69
CA SER A 212 -10.49 -21.80 14.23
C SER A 212 -9.18 -21.80 13.41
N LEU A 213 -8.02 -21.54 14.01
CA LEU A 213 -6.75 -21.56 13.28
C LEU A 213 -6.28 -22.99 13.05
N SER A 214 -5.84 -23.29 11.83
CA SER A 214 -5.26 -24.59 11.48
C SER A 214 -3.97 -24.87 12.26
N SER A 215 -3.64 -26.14 12.44
CA SER A 215 -2.37 -26.56 13.06
C SER A 215 -1.14 -26.03 12.31
N GLU A 216 -1.21 -25.93 10.99
CA GLU A 216 -0.16 -25.33 10.16
C GLU A 216 0.03 -23.84 10.47
N THR A 217 -1.06 -23.06 10.53
CA THR A 217 -1.02 -21.64 10.92
C THR A 217 -0.45 -21.47 12.33
N MET A 218 -0.87 -22.31 13.28
CA MET A 218 -0.37 -22.26 14.66
C MET A 218 1.12 -22.60 14.75
N TYR A 219 1.59 -23.58 13.96
CA TYR A 219 3.01 -23.90 13.87
C TYR A 219 3.82 -22.70 13.32
N LEU A 220 3.34 -22.09 12.24
CA LEU A 220 3.98 -20.95 11.62
C LEU A 220 4.07 -19.74 12.56
N LEU A 221 2.99 -19.40 13.24
CA LEU A 221 2.96 -18.31 14.22
C LEU A 221 3.89 -18.59 15.42
N SER A 222 4.00 -19.85 15.82
CA SER A 222 4.94 -20.26 16.88
C SER A 222 6.39 -20.14 16.44
N LYS A 223 6.70 -20.47 15.16
CA LYS A 223 8.00 -20.25 14.55
C LYS A 223 8.34 -18.76 14.47
N ALA A 224 7.38 -17.92 14.06
CA ALA A 224 7.51 -16.47 14.03
C ALA A 224 7.86 -15.89 15.41
N ARG A 225 7.15 -16.32 16.46
CA ARG A 225 7.43 -15.91 17.84
C ARG A 225 8.84 -16.29 18.30
N LYS A 226 9.31 -17.50 17.95
CA LYS A 226 10.68 -17.95 18.26
C LYS A 226 11.75 -17.08 17.59
N LYS A 227 11.45 -16.51 16.42
CA LYS A 227 12.31 -15.55 15.70
C LYS A 227 12.22 -14.11 16.22
N GLY A 228 11.42 -13.85 17.26
CA GLY A 228 11.23 -12.50 17.80
C GLY A 228 10.29 -11.62 16.97
N MET A 229 9.51 -12.19 16.02
CA MET A 229 8.52 -11.40 15.31
C MET A 229 7.42 -10.93 16.25
N PRO A 230 7.15 -9.61 16.30
CA PRO A 230 6.09 -9.08 17.15
C PRO A 230 4.72 -9.47 16.60
N PHE A 231 3.79 -9.74 17.50
CA PHE A 231 2.38 -9.93 17.17
C PHE A 231 1.52 -9.00 18.01
N PHE A 232 0.63 -8.27 17.37
CA PHE A 232 -0.24 -7.32 18.07
C PHE A 232 -1.55 -7.15 17.29
N ALA A 233 -2.67 -7.58 17.90
CA ALA A 233 -4.01 -7.36 17.35
C ALA A 233 -5.00 -7.03 18.47
N THR A 234 -5.81 -5.99 18.27
CA THR A 234 -6.84 -5.58 19.25
C THR A 234 -8.05 -6.52 19.18
N PRO A 235 -8.74 -6.76 20.30
CA PRO A 235 -9.99 -7.53 20.31
C PRO A 235 -11.02 -6.98 19.32
N TYR A 236 -11.15 -5.66 19.21
CA TYR A 236 -12.03 -5.02 18.22
C TYR A 236 -11.71 -5.49 16.80
N TYR A 237 -10.44 -5.44 16.39
CA TYR A 237 -10.07 -5.80 15.02
C TYR A 237 -10.21 -7.32 14.77
N LEU A 238 -9.94 -8.14 15.78
CA LEU A 238 -10.18 -9.58 15.72
C LEU A 238 -11.67 -9.94 15.61
N SER A 239 -12.58 -9.09 16.13
CA SER A 239 -14.02 -9.31 16.00
C SER A 239 -14.53 -9.23 14.56
N LEU A 240 -13.74 -8.66 13.63
CA LEU A 240 -14.04 -8.58 12.21
C LEU A 240 -13.82 -9.89 11.45
N LEU A 241 -13.24 -10.92 12.09
CA LEU A 241 -12.98 -12.20 11.45
C LEU A 241 -14.18 -13.14 11.54
N ASP A 242 -14.51 -13.78 10.45
CA ASP A 242 -15.48 -14.85 10.45
C ASP A 242 -14.86 -16.16 10.99
N VAL A 243 -15.16 -16.48 12.23
CA VAL A 243 -14.67 -17.71 12.88
C VAL A 243 -15.51 -18.94 12.55
N THR A 244 -16.68 -18.76 11.93
CA THR A 244 -17.61 -19.83 11.53
C THR A 244 -17.26 -20.39 10.15
N GLY A 245 -16.58 -19.60 9.32
CA GLY A 245 -16.13 -19.97 7.98
C GLY A 245 -17.23 -20.02 6.92
N GLY A 246 -18.41 -19.47 7.20
CA GLY A 246 -19.55 -19.51 6.27
C GLY A 246 -20.30 -18.19 6.11
N GLY A 247 -19.93 -17.14 6.85
CA GLY A 247 -20.68 -15.89 6.86
C GLY A 247 -20.24 -14.90 5.81
N TYR A 248 -18.94 -14.65 5.69
CA TYR A 248 -18.35 -13.71 4.71
C TYR A 248 -16.87 -13.97 4.48
N ASP A 249 -16.38 -13.45 3.36
CA ASP A 249 -14.96 -13.56 2.99
C ASP A 249 -14.11 -12.54 3.74
N ASP A 250 -13.37 -13.00 4.74
CA ASP A 250 -12.47 -12.19 5.57
C ASP A 250 -10.98 -12.29 5.16
N ALA A 251 -10.69 -12.89 3.99
CA ALA A 251 -9.31 -13.12 3.54
C ALA A 251 -8.44 -11.87 3.51
N ALA A 252 -9.02 -10.70 3.20
CA ALA A 252 -8.30 -9.44 3.22
C ALA A 252 -7.84 -9.06 4.64
N ILE A 253 -8.67 -9.29 5.68
CA ILE A 253 -8.31 -9.06 7.08
C ILE A 253 -7.31 -10.10 7.56
N ARG A 254 -7.52 -11.39 7.22
CA ARG A 254 -6.58 -12.47 7.58
C ARG A 254 -5.19 -12.24 7.00
N SER A 255 -5.09 -11.81 5.75
CA SER A 255 -3.81 -11.49 5.11
C SER A 255 -3.07 -10.33 5.77
N TYR A 256 -3.75 -9.55 6.58
CA TYR A 256 -3.18 -8.45 7.35
C TYR A 256 -2.64 -8.88 8.70
N ILE A 257 -3.28 -9.86 9.34
CA ILE A 257 -2.99 -10.31 10.71
C ILE A 257 -2.04 -11.51 10.72
N LEU A 258 -2.22 -12.44 9.78
CA LEU A 258 -1.51 -13.72 9.75
C LEU A 258 -0.24 -13.63 8.89
N TYR A 259 0.85 -14.20 9.40
CA TYR A 259 2.12 -14.24 8.68
C TYR A 259 2.16 -15.36 7.67
N SER A 260 2.87 -15.10 6.58
CA SER A 260 3.17 -16.12 5.57
C SER A 260 4.47 -16.88 5.90
N PRO A 261 4.65 -18.11 5.37
CA PRO A 261 5.91 -18.84 5.49
C PRO A 261 7.11 -18.02 5.03
N GLN A 262 6.99 -17.33 3.87
CA GLN A 262 8.06 -16.54 3.29
C GLN A 262 8.46 -15.37 4.20
N LEU A 263 7.49 -14.65 4.77
CA LEU A 263 7.78 -13.58 5.71
C LEU A 263 8.51 -14.11 6.96
N VAL A 264 8.03 -15.23 7.52
CA VAL A 264 8.67 -15.83 8.71
C VAL A 264 10.07 -16.35 8.41
N GLU A 265 10.30 -16.90 7.21
CA GLU A 265 11.62 -17.39 6.81
C GLU A 265 12.64 -16.27 6.62
N THR A 266 12.23 -15.18 6.00
CA THR A 266 13.10 -14.03 5.69
C THR A 266 13.32 -13.09 6.88
N TYR A 267 12.44 -13.12 7.89
CA TYR A 267 12.58 -12.25 9.06
C TYR A 267 13.90 -12.47 9.78
N GLY A 268 14.61 -11.39 10.07
CA GLY A 268 16.00 -11.38 10.55
C GLY A 268 17.02 -11.09 9.45
N GLN A 269 16.62 -11.20 8.16
CA GLN A 269 17.49 -10.98 7.00
C GLN A 269 16.90 -9.96 6.00
N ILE A 270 15.75 -9.36 6.33
CA ILE A 270 15.12 -8.32 5.50
C ILE A 270 16.04 -7.12 5.41
N ARG A 271 16.30 -6.62 4.20
CA ARG A 271 17.16 -5.46 3.96
C ARG A 271 16.38 -4.15 4.05
N ALA A 272 17.05 -3.08 4.45
CA ALA A 272 16.53 -1.73 4.31
C ALA A 272 16.50 -1.35 2.83
N TRP A 273 15.39 -1.57 2.17
CA TRP A 273 15.21 -1.23 0.75
C TRP A 273 15.06 0.27 0.54
N GLU A 274 14.44 0.96 1.48
CA GLU A 274 14.39 2.40 1.50
C GLU A 274 15.66 2.91 2.18
N ARG A 275 16.70 3.18 1.38
CA ARG A 275 17.97 3.72 1.88
C ARG A 275 17.76 5.05 2.63
N GLU A 276 16.65 5.75 2.35
CA GLU A 276 16.22 6.92 3.12
C GLU A 276 15.96 6.60 4.59
N ASP A 277 15.69 5.34 4.94
CA ASP A 277 15.55 4.89 6.32
C ASP A 277 16.90 4.69 7.03
N VAL A 278 18.00 4.70 6.29
CA VAL A 278 19.36 4.63 6.86
C VAL A 278 19.86 6.05 7.05
N VAL A 279 19.78 6.57 8.27
CA VAL A 279 20.29 7.89 8.63
C VAL A 279 21.59 7.74 9.39
N GLU A 280 22.67 8.29 8.83
CA GLU A 280 23.97 8.44 9.48
C GLU A 280 24.19 9.93 9.80
N ALA A 281 24.61 10.23 11.03
CA ALA A 281 24.84 11.60 11.45
C ALA A 281 25.89 12.29 10.56
N GLY A 282 25.60 13.50 10.13
CA GLY A 282 26.48 14.32 9.28
C GLY A 282 26.62 13.85 7.84
N ARG A 283 25.80 12.86 7.40
CA ARG A 283 25.75 12.41 6.00
C ARG A 283 24.35 12.60 5.42
N PRO A 284 24.27 12.97 4.13
CA PRO A 284 22.99 12.94 3.43
C PRO A 284 22.48 11.50 3.41
N ASN A 285 21.15 11.33 3.58
CA ASN A 285 20.57 10.01 3.40
C ASN A 285 20.45 9.65 1.90
N ALA A 286 19.90 8.49 1.61
CA ALA A 286 19.75 8.05 0.22
C ALA A 286 18.74 8.88 -0.60
N ALA A 287 17.99 9.80 0.02
CA ALA A 287 17.22 10.81 -0.69
C ALA A 287 18.12 11.94 -1.25
N GLY A 288 19.40 12.00 -0.87
CA GLY A 288 20.34 13.01 -1.34
C GLY A 288 20.24 14.36 -0.63
N TRP A 289 19.67 14.38 0.56
CA TRP A 289 19.39 15.59 1.32
C TRP A 289 20.11 15.59 2.67
N LEU A 290 20.62 16.73 3.08
CA LEU A 290 21.06 16.93 4.46
C LEU A 290 19.84 17.04 5.36
N LEU A 291 19.67 16.08 6.26
CA LEU A 291 18.59 16.06 7.23
C LEU A 291 19.13 16.37 8.64
N PRO A 292 18.30 16.95 9.54
CA PRO A 292 18.67 17.04 10.94
C PRO A 292 19.00 15.66 11.51
N ASP A 293 19.94 15.60 12.45
CA ASP A 293 20.31 14.36 13.13
C ASP A 293 19.09 13.62 13.68
N GLY A 294 19.05 12.30 13.47
CA GLY A 294 17.99 11.42 13.96
C GLY A 294 17.06 10.91 12.86
N HIS A 295 16.20 9.93 13.22
CA HIS A 295 15.27 9.28 12.31
C HIS A 295 13.89 9.92 12.30
N ASN A 296 13.81 11.25 12.34
CA ASN A 296 12.55 11.98 12.51
C ASN A 296 12.03 12.64 11.25
N ILE A 297 12.85 12.73 10.20
CA ILE A 297 12.44 13.26 8.92
C ILE A 297 12.75 12.24 7.84
N HIS A 298 11.75 11.99 6.99
CA HIS A 298 11.89 11.19 5.78
C HIS A 298 11.49 12.08 4.60
N ARG A 299 12.35 12.17 3.59
CA ARG A 299 12.16 13.09 2.48
C ARG A 299 12.59 12.44 1.16
N ARG A 300 11.73 12.55 0.16
CA ARG A 300 11.96 12.00 -1.19
C ARG A 300 11.74 13.08 -2.26
N TYR A 301 10.97 14.07 -1.93
CA TYR A 301 10.56 15.15 -2.81
C TYR A 301 10.88 16.51 -2.15
N PRO A 302 11.22 17.55 -2.92
CA PRO A 302 11.50 18.87 -2.35
C PRO A 302 10.32 19.43 -1.55
N GLU A 303 9.09 19.24 -2.04
CA GLU A 303 7.91 19.89 -1.48
C GLU A 303 7.33 19.17 -0.26
N VAL A 304 7.71 17.91 -0.01
CA VAL A 304 7.09 17.04 1.01
C VAL A 304 8.10 16.52 2.00
N ALA A 305 7.81 16.66 3.28
CA ALA A 305 8.53 15.97 4.34
C ALA A 305 7.58 15.11 5.18
N ILE A 306 8.04 13.94 5.58
CA ILE A 306 7.41 13.11 6.60
C ILE A 306 8.07 13.45 7.94
N LEU A 307 7.27 13.89 8.90
CA LEU A 307 7.69 14.08 10.29
C LEU A 307 7.32 12.84 11.11
N ILE A 308 8.33 12.18 11.67
CA ILE A 308 8.18 10.98 12.49
C ILE A 308 8.32 11.36 13.96
N PRO A 309 7.23 11.33 14.77
CA PRO A 309 7.31 11.70 16.18
C PRO A 309 8.10 10.65 17.00
N ASP A 310 9.03 11.09 17.84
CA ASP A 310 9.65 10.25 18.88
C ASP A 310 8.76 10.17 20.12
N THR A 311 7.56 9.63 19.91
CA THR A 311 6.51 9.48 20.92
C THR A 311 5.80 8.15 20.66
N MET A 312 4.68 7.91 21.32
CA MET A 312 3.83 6.76 20.96
C MET A 312 3.36 6.77 19.51
N GLY A 313 3.41 7.91 18.81
CA GLY A 313 3.13 8.00 17.37
C GLY A 313 4.14 7.24 16.50
N ARG A 314 5.27 6.81 17.03
CA ARG A 314 6.20 5.88 16.37
C ARG A 314 5.69 4.42 16.42
N ALA A 315 4.76 4.09 17.30
CA ALA A 315 4.09 2.79 17.34
C ALA A 315 2.94 2.72 16.35
N CYS A 316 2.55 1.49 15.97
CA CYS A 316 1.33 1.21 15.23
C CYS A 316 0.26 0.62 16.16
N GLY A 317 -1.01 0.76 15.81
CA GLY A 317 -2.12 0.10 16.53
C GLY A 317 -2.21 -1.41 16.24
N GLY A 318 -1.44 -1.93 15.27
CA GLY A 318 -1.34 -3.34 14.90
C GLY A 318 -0.30 -3.55 13.82
N LEU A 319 0.22 -4.78 13.71
CA LEU A 319 1.20 -5.13 12.68
C LEU A 319 0.50 -5.62 11.41
N CYS A 320 0.87 -5.03 10.30
CA CYS A 320 0.43 -5.45 8.98
C CYS A 320 1.42 -6.48 8.40
N ALA A 321 0.97 -7.66 8.00
CA ALA A 321 1.84 -8.66 7.36
C ALA A 321 2.44 -8.18 6.02
N SER A 322 1.83 -7.16 5.40
CA SER A 322 2.31 -6.48 4.19
C SER A 322 3.09 -5.19 4.49
N CYS A 323 3.55 -4.98 5.73
CA CYS A 323 4.20 -3.74 6.14
C CYS A 323 5.43 -3.46 5.29
N GLN A 324 5.48 -2.31 4.63
CA GLN A 324 6.64 -1.88 3.85
C GLN A 324 7.84 -1.51 4.72
N ARG A 325 7.59 -1.27 6.02
CA ARG A 325 8.58 -0.97 7.05
C ARG A 325 8.88 -2.18 7.94
N MET A 326 8.79 -3.41 7.43
CA MET A 326 9.09 -4.62 8.19
C MET A 326 10.54 -4.63 8.67
N TYR A 327 11.46 -4.01 7.93
CA TYR A 327 12.83 -3.79 8.36
C TYR A 327 12.93 -3.00 9.68
N ASP A 328 12.07 -1.99 9.88
CA ASP A 328 12.09 -1.19 11.12
C ASP A 328 11.64 -2.02 12.33
N PHE A 329 10.72 -2.97 12.14
CA PHE A 329 10.38 -3.93 13.20
C PHE A 329 11.53 -4.89 13.48
N GLN A 330 12.19 -5.40 12.44
CA GLN A 330 13.35 -6.28 12.57
C GLN A 330 14.53 -5.58 13.26
N SER A 331 14.74 -4.31 12.98
CA SER A 331 15.82 -3.48 13.59
C SER A 331 15.42 -2.80 14.89
N GLU A 332 14.26 -3.16 15.46
CA GLU A 332 13.71 -2.62 16.72
C GLU A 332 13.40 -1.10 16.71
N ARG A 333 13.44 -0.45 15.55
CA ARG A 333 13.06 0.97 15.41
C ARG A 333 11.55 1.18 15.59
N LEU A 334 10.76 0.18 15.23
CA LEU A 334 9.32 0.08 15.51
C LEU A 334 9.07 -1.18 16.33
N ASN A 335 8.28 -1.05 17.39
CA ASN A 335 7.82 -2.18 18.20
C ASN A 335 6.47 -1.84 18.85
N PHE A 336 5.93 -2.78 19.65
CA PHE A 336 4.68 -2.61 20.41
C PHE A 336 4.95 -2.49 21.93
N GLU A 337 6.19 -2.29 22.32
CA GLU A 337 6.60 -2.02 23.70
C GLU A 337 6.74 -0.51 23.89
N PHE A 338 5.63 0.16 24.16
CA PHE A 338 5.54 1.61 24.23
C PHE A 338 6.53 2.26 25.18
N GLU A 339 6.99 1.54 26.22
CA GLU A 339 8.00 2.02 27.17
C GLU A 339 9.39 2.15 26.53
N THR A 340 9.75 1.24 25.62
CA THR A 340 11.07 1.23 24.97
C THR A 340 11.19 2.25 23.85
N LEU A 341 10.07 2.78 23.35
CA LEU A 341 10.02 3.81 22.31
C LEU A 341 10.22 5.23 22.87
N ARG A 342 10.55 5.37 24.15
CA ARG A 342 10.83 6.69 24.74
C ARG A 342 12.09 7.28 24.11
N PRO A 343 12.07 8.56 23.68
CA PRO A 343 13.24 9.21 23.13
C PRO A 343 14.35 9.35 24.17
N LYS A 344 15.60 9.19 23.73
CA LYS A 344 16.79 9.45 24.58
C LYS A 344 17.00 10.93 24.85
N GLU A 345 16.50 11.78 23.94
CA GLU A 345 16.50 13.24 24.02
C GLU A 345 15.08 13.74 24.30
N SER A 346 14.95 14.91 24.94
CA SER A 346 13.65 15.55 25.13
C SER A 346 12.97 15.80 23.79
N TRP A 347 11.75 15.27 23.64
CA TRP A 347 10.97 15.46 22.40
C TRP A 347 10.73 16.95 22.09
N ASP A 348 10.45 17.76 23.10
CA ASP A 348 10.22 19.20 22.89
C ASP A 348 11.47 19.93 22.37
N HIS A 349 12.67 19.52 22.78
CA HIS A 349 13.92 20.06 22.26
C HIS A 349 14.14 19.61 20.81
N LYS A 350 13.97 18.33 20.53
CA LYS A 350 14.06 17.77 19.17
C LYS A 350 13.05 18.41 18.23
N LEU A 351 11.79 18.56 18.67
CA LEU A 351 10.73 19.18 17.86
C LEU A 351 11.08 20.62 17.48
N ARG A 352 11.67 21.40 18.38
CA ARG A 352 12.13 22.77 18.04
C ARG A 352 13.19 22.77 16.93
N ARG A 353 14.16 21.85 17.02
CA ARG A 353 15.21 21.71 15.99
C ARG A 353 14.61 21.32 14.64
N LEU A 354 13.66 20.37 14.61
CA LEU A 354 12.97 19.97 13.41
C LEU A 354 12.13 21.11 12.80
N MET A 355 11.48 21.91 13.64
CA MET A 355 10.73 23.09 13.17
C MET A 355 11.63 24.17 12.60
N ASN A 356 12.82 24.39 13.17
CA ASN A 356 13.81 25.32 12.60
C ASN A 356 14.28 24.84 11.22
N TYR A 357 14.57 23.53 11.07
CA TYR A 357 14.90 22.95 9.76
C TYR A 357 13.80 23.23 8.71
N PHE A 358 12.52 23.02 9.07
CA PHE A 358 11.41 23.31 8.15
C PHE A 358 11.21 24.80 7.89
N GLU A 359 11.52 25.68 8.83
CA GLU A 359 11.44 27.13 8.66
C GLU A 359 12.48 27.65 7.65
N GLU A 360 13.68 27.09 7.69
CA GLU A 360 14.79 27.43 6.78
C GLU A 360 14.68 26.80 5.40
N ASP A 361 13.86 25.77 5.25
CA ASP A 361 13.65 25.06 4.00
C ASP A 361 12.92 25.92 2.97
N THR A 362 13.46 26.01 1.75
CA THR A 362 12.95 26.90 0.70
C THR A 362 11.80 26.31 -0.12
N GLN A 363 11.60 24.95 -0.09
CA GLN A 363 10.70 24.25 -1.00
C GLN A 363 9.51 23.57 -0.31
N LEU A 364 9.54 23.43 1.01
CA LEU A 364 8.55 22.66 1.75
C LEU A 364 7.15 23.29 1.70
N ARG A 365 6.18 22.54 1.16
CA ARG A 365 4.75 22.88 1.06
C ARG A 365 3.84 21.95 1.87
N ASP A 366 4.30 20.75 2.21
CA ASP A 366 3.48 19.66 2.76
C ASP A 366 4.23 18.91 3.85
N ILE A 367 3.63 18.80 5.03
CA ILE A 367 4.12 17.97 6.13
C ILE A 367 3.14 16.84 6.37
N LEU A 368 3.62 15.60 6.22
CA LEU A 368 2.91 14.40 6.65
C LEU A 368 3.47 13.93 8.00
N ILE A 369 2.67 14.01 9.04
CA ILE A 369 3.01 13.48 10.36
C ILE A 369 2.58 12.00 10.40
N THR A 370 3.54 11.10 10.47
CA THR A 370 3.33 9.64 10.54
C THR A 370 4.63 8.97 10.96
N GLY A 371 4.73 7.65 10.81
CA GLY A 371 6.01 6.97 11.10
C GLY A 371 5.82 5.58 11.69
N GLY A 372 5.00 5.39 12.69
CA GLY A 372 4.10 4.31 12.96
C GLY A 372 2.70 4.77 12.60
N ASP A 373 2.02 5.42 13.52
CA ASP A 373 0.69 5.96 13.33
C ASP A 373 0.55 7.27 14.12
N ALA A 374 0.24 8.38 13.45
CA ALA A 374 0.18 9.70 14.08
C ALA A 374 -0.82 9.75 15.24
N LEU A 375 -1.96 9.07 15.11
CA LEU A 375 -3.03 9.08 16.11
C LEU A 375 -2.74 8.15 17.32
N MET A 376 -1.67 7.35 17.28
CA MET A 376 -1.17 6.66 18.48
C MET A 376 -0.55 7.64 19.49
N SER A 377 -0.12 8.82 19.07
CA SER A 377 0.32 9.88 19.98
C SER A 377 -0.80 10.27 20.94
N GLN A 378 -0.44 10.56 22.19
CA GLN A 378 -1.37 11.12 23.18
C GLN A 378 -1.90 12.48 22.68
N ASN A 379 -3.12 12.83 23.04
CA ASN A 379 -3.75 14.09 22.65
C ASN A 379 -2.88 15.32 22.97
N LYS A 380 -2.30 15.37 24.18
CA LYS A 380 -1.37 16.44 24.56
C LYS A 380 -0.15 16.53 23.65
N THR A 381 0.45 15.41 23.30
CA THR A 381 1.62 15.36 22.42
C THR A 381 1.25 15.78 21.00
N LEU A 382 0.13 15.28 20.47
CA LEU A 382 -0.33 15.65 19.16
C LEU A 382 -0.64 17.16 19.08
N ARG A 383 -1.29 17.73 20.08
CA ARG A 383 -1.52 19.16 20.22
C ARG A 383 -0.20 19.95 20.15
N ASN A 384 0.81 19.54 20.92
CA ASN A 384 2.12 20.20 20.92
C ASN A 384 2.80 20.16 19.54
N ILE A 385 2.73 19.03 18.84
CA ILE A 385 3.29 18.90 17.48
C ILE A 385 2.57 19.84 16.53
N LEU A 386 1.26 19.83 16.50
CA LEU A 386 0.43 20.66 15.61
C LEU A 386 0.65 22.15 15.91
N GLU A 387 0.71 22.56 17.17
CA GLU A 387 1.02 23.94 17.53
C GLU A 387 2.43 24.37 17.13
N ALA A 388 3.42 23.47 17.22
CA ALA A 388 4.77 23.75 16.75
C ALA A 388 4.81 23.96 15.24
N VAL A 389 4.10 23.14 14.48
CA VAL A 389 3.94 23.29 13.01
C VAL A 389 3.26 24.61 12.67
N CYS A 390 2.18 24.98 13.36
CA CYS A 390 1.47 26.24 13.16
C CYS A 390 2.40 27.46 13.44
N ARG A 391 3.15 27.45 14.55
CA ARG A 391 4.11 28.51 14.87
C ARG A 391 5.22 28.63 13.83
N MET A 392 5.75 27.50 13.34
CA MET A 392 6.76 27.46 12.27
C MET A 392 6.20 28.10 10.99
N ALA A 393 5.02 27.67 10.54
CA ALA A 393 4.37 28.22 9.35
C ALA A 393 4.16 29.75 9.46
N GLY A 394 3.71 30.22 10.63
CA GLY A 394 3.54 31.65 10.90
C GLY A 394 4.85 32.45 10.88
N ARG A 395 5.97 31.89 11.41
CA ARG A 395 7.29 32.54 11.34
C ARG A 395 7.79 32.60 9.90
N LYS A 396 7.69 31.52 9.15
CA LYS A 396 8.09 31.44 7.74
C LYS A 396 7.35 32.47 6.88
N ARG A 397 6.03 32.58 7.05
CA ARG A 397 5.20 33.58 6.35
C ARG A 397 5.61 35.02 6.68
N ARG A 398 5.86 35.33 7.96
CA ARG A 398 6.34 36.67 8.36
C ARG A 398 7.72 37.01 7.79
N ALA A 399 8.62 36.02 7.72
CA ALA A 399 9.92 36.20 7.08
C ALA A 399 9.78 36.46 5.58
N ASN A 400 8.89 35.74 4.90
CA ASN A 400 8.59 35.93 3.48
C ASN A 400 8.02 37.31 3.14
N ALA A 401 7.28 37.96 4.06
CA ALA A 401 6.77 39.31 3.85
C ALA A 401 7.89 40.35 3.63
N ARG A 402 9.13 40.04 4.05
CA ARG A 402 10.32 40.92 3.90
C ARG A 402 11.21 40.50 2.73
N ARG A 403 10.94 39.38 2.05
CA ARG A 403 11.71 38.92 0.90
C ARG A 403 11.11 39.45 -0.39
N PRO A 404 11.94 39.84 -1.37
CA PRO A 404 11.45 40.15 -2.69
C PRO A 404 10.85 38.93 -3.39
N ASP A 405 10.02 39.18 -4.40
CA ASP A 405 9.50 38.14 -5.28
C ASP A 405 10.64 37.42 -6.00
N GLY A 406 10.54 36.10 -6.13
CA GLY A 406 11.63 35.26 -6.65
C GLY A 406 12.66 34.81 -5.59
N GLU A 407 12.69 35.43 -4.41
CA GLU A 407 13.53 35.04 -3.27
C GLU A 407 12.70 34.44 -2.09
N LYS A 408 11.38 34.45 -2.22
CA LYS A 408 10.47 33.92 -1.20
C LYS A 408 10.57 32.41 -1.12
N TYR A 409 10.44 31.92 0.10
CA TYR A 409 10.39 30.46 0.33
C TYR A 409 8.97 29.96 0.13
N ALA A 410 8.85 28.68 -0.29
CA ALA A 410 7.58 28.00 -0.29
C ALA A 410 6.96 27.99 1.12
N GLU A 411 5.71 28.39 1.24
CA GLU A 411 4.97 28.37 2.50
C GLU A 411 4.24 27.03 2.68
N LEU A 412 4.04 26.65 3.93
CA LEU A 412 3.30 25.42 4.24
C LEU A 412 1.83 25.56 3.81
N GLN A 413 1.38 24.72 2.89
CA GLN A 413 0.04 24.73 2.33
C GLN A 413 -0.81 23.53 2.79
N ARG A 414 -0.16 22.41 3.14
CA ARG A 414 -0.83 21.17 3.50
C ARG A 414 -0.23 20.54 4.75
N VAL A 415 -1.10 20.09 5.65
CA VAL A 415 -0.74 19.25 6.79
C VAL A 415 -1.55 17.97 6.74
N ARG A 416 -0.87 16.85 6.85
CA ARG A 416 -1.49 15.52 6.83
C ARG A 416 -1.12 14.74 8.09
N LEU A 417 -2.07 13.99 8.61
CA LEU A 417 -1.85 12.98 9.64
C LEU A 417 -2.07 11.60 9.02
N GLY A 418 -1.03 10.76 9.00
CA GLY A 418 -1.13 9.39 8.52
C GLY A 418 -1.56 8.46 9.64
N SER A 419 -2.71 7.81 9.50
CA SER A 419 -3.25 6.91 10.51
C SER A 419 -4.13 5.83 9.93
N ARG A 420 -3.91 4.59 10.40
CA ARG A 420 -4.81 3.47 10.15
C ARG A 420 -5.90 3.31 11.22
N LEU A 421 -5.84 4.08 12.31
CA LEU A 421 -6.76 3.91 13.44
C LEU A 421 -8.23 4.14 13.10
N PRO A 422 -8.63 4.99 12.14
CA PRO A 422 -10.03 5.05 11.71
C PRO A 422 -10.60 3.71 11.24
N ALA A 423 -9.76 2.82 10.65
CA ALA A 423 -10.14 1.46 10.27
C ALA A 423 -9.87 0.45 11.41
N TYR A 424 -8.71 0.56 12.05
CA TYR A 424 -8.19 -0.47 12.96
C TYR A 424 -8.66 -0.33 14.41
N LEU A 425 -8.87 0.90 14.86
CA LEU A 425 -9.25 1.26 16.23
C LEU A 425 -10.06 2.58 16.23
N PRO A 426 -11.25 2.61 15.61
CA PRO A 426 -12.00 3.84 15.35
C PRO A 426 -12.37 4.62 16.61
N MET A 427 -12.52 3.96 17.77
CA MET A 427 -12.78 4.61 19.06
C MET A 427 -11.64 5.53 19.53
N ARG A 428 -10.49 5.53 18.86
CA ARG A 428 -9.43 6.52 19.07
C ARG A 428 -9.87 7.93 18.65
N VAL A 429 -10.79 8.03 17.70
CA VAL A 429 -11.36 9.31 17.26
C VAL A 429 -12.44 9.76 18.24
N ASN A 430 -11.99 10.24 19.39
CA ASN A 430 -12.84 10.77 20.45
C ASN A 430 -13.03 12.30 20.30
N ASP A 431 -13.95 12.87 21.09
CA ASP A 431 -14.33 14.29 21.00
C ASP A 431 -13.15 15.22 21.31
N GLU A 432 -12.28 14.85 22.26
CA GLU A 432 -11.06 15.62 22.56
C GLU A 432 -10.12 15.70 21.35
N LEU A 433 -9.95 14.60 20.61
CA LEU A 433 -9.16 14.61 19.36
C LEU A 433 -9.82 15.52 18.33
N VAL A 434 -11.13 15.42 18.14
CA VAL A 434 -11.88 16.25 17.19
C VAL A 434 -11.70 17.73 17.48
N GLU A 435 -11.72 18.11 18.76
CA GLU A 435 -11.49 19.50 19.16
C GLU A 435 -10.07 19.96 18.84
N ILE A 436 -9.05 19.12 19.10
CA ILE A 436 -7.65 19.41 18.71
C ILE A 436 -7.53 19.66 17.19
N LEU A 437 -8.19 18.82 16.40
CA LEU A 437 -8.17 18.96 14.94
C LEU A 437 -8.85 20.25 14.48
N ARG A 438 -9.99 20.63 15.09
CA ARG A 438 -10.71 21.85 14.78
C ARG A 438 -9.90 23.10 15.13
N GLU A 439 -9.40 23.18 16.37
CA GLU A 439 -8.56 24.28 16.83
C GLU A 439 -7.31 24.47 15.95
N PHE A 440 -6.67 23.36 15.60
CA PHE A 440 -5.50 23.43 14.72
C PHE A 440 -5.86 23.98 13.34
N ARG A 441 -6.96 23.48 12.72
CA ARG A 441 -7.42 23.97 11.41
C ARG A 441 -7.64 25.47 11.44
N GLU A 442 -8.35 25.99 12.45
CA GLU A 442 -8.62 27.43 12.60
C GLU A 442 -7.32 28.25 12.70
N LYS A 443 -6.41 27.85 13.61
CA LYS A 443 -5.15 28.55 13.83
C LYS A 443 -4.22 28.48 12.61
N ALA A 444 -4.11 27.32 11.97
CA ALA A 444 -3.22 27.10 10.86
C ALA A 444 -3.74 27.74 9.55
N SER A 445 -5.05 27.80 9.34
CA SER A 445 -5.64 28.54 8.23
C SER A 445 -5.28 30.04 8.29
N ALA A 446 -5.26 30.64 9.48
CA ALA A 446 -4.89 32.03 9.67
C ALA A 446 -3.41 32.34 9.27
N VAL A 447 -2.54 31.33 9.29
CA VAL A 447 -1.13 31.43 8.87
C VAL A 447 -0.85 30.89 7.47
N GLY A 448 -1.90 30.58 6.67
CA GLY A 448 -1.79 30.27 5.24
C GLY A 448 -1.87 28.78 4.89
N VAL A 449 -2.04 27.88 5.86
CA VAL A 449 -2.27 26.46 5.56
C VAL A 449 -3.68 26.30 4.98
N LYS A 450 -3.78 25.67 3.81
CA LYS A 450 -5.04 25.57 3.04
C LYS A 450 -5.71 24.20 3.15
N GLN A 451 -4.93 23.13 3.34
CA GLN A 451 -5.41 21.76 3.28
C GLN A 451 -5.04 20.96 4.53
N PHE A 452 -6.05 20.32 5.13
CA PHE A 452 -5.95 19.51 6.34
C PHE A 452 -6.49 18.12 6.03
N ILE A 453 -5.64 17.09 6.11
CA ILE A 453 -5.99 15.76 5.61
C ILE A 453 -5.64 14.68 6.64
N ILE A 454 -6.60 13.84 6.98
CA ILE A 454 -6.34 12.55 7.60
C ILE A 454 -6.14 11.53 6.46
N GLN A 455 -4.94 10.99 6.37
CA GLN A 455 -4.59 9.99 5.37
C GLN A 455 -4.74 8.61 5.98
N THR A 456 -5.87 7.95 5.66
CA THR A 456 -6.24 6.66 6.23
C THR A 456 -5.75 5.49 5.40
N HIS A 457 -5.98 4.29 5.95
CA HIS A 457 -5.65 3.04 5.30
C HIS A 457 -6.74 1.99 5.60
N PHE A 458 -7.84 2.05 4.86
CA PHE A 458 -8.83 0.99 4.78
C PHE A 458 -8.42 0.00 3.69
N GLN A 459 -8.38 -1.28 4.02
CA GLN A 459 -7.92 -2.37 3.16
C GLN A 459 -9.08 -3.13 2.51
N THR A 460 -10.24 -3.15 3.17
CA THR A 460 -11.41 -3.91 2.75
C THR A 460 -12.69 -3.18 3.15
N PRO A 461 -13.79 -3.35 2.41
CA PRO A 461 -15.10 -2.83 2.82
C PRO A 461 -15.55 -3.30 4.21
N LEU A 462 -15.09 -4.48 4.67
CA LEU A 462 -15.41 -5.03 5.98
C LEU A 462 -14.91 -4.16 7.15
N GLU A 463 -13.85 -3.39 6.95
CA GLU A 463 -13.33 -2.46 7.96
C GLU A 463 -14.21 -1.22 8.15
N VAL A 464 -15.13 -0.96 7.21
CA VAL A 464 -16.06 0.17 7.29
C VAL A 464 -17.26 -0.24 8.16
N THR A 465 -17.02 -0.32 9.45
CA THR A 465 -17.98 -0.67 10.49
C THR A 465 -18.79 0.56 10.93
N PRO A 466 -19.87 0.41 11.70
CA PRO A 466 -20.56 1.55 12.30
C PRO A 466 -19.64 2.45 13.14
N GLU A 467 -18.69 1.86 13.87
CA GLU A 467 -17.71 2.61 14.67
C GLU A 467 -16.73 3.38 13.77
N ALA A 468 -16.32 2.79 12.63
CA ALA A 468 -15.46 3.44 11.65
C ALA A 468 -16.21 4.58 10.93
N GLU A 469 -17.46 4.41 10.58
CA GLU A 469 -18.34 5.47 10.03
C GLU A 469 -18.43 6.64 10.99
N GLU A 470 -18.68 6.39 12.28
CA GLU A 470 -18.72 7.44 13.31
C GLU A 470 -17.39 8.18 13.42
N ALA A 471 -16.25 7.47 13.37
CA ALA A 471 -14.93 8.08 13.37
C ALA A 471 -14.71 8.97 12.13
N ILE A 472 -15.12 8.51 10.96
CA ILE A 472 -15.07 9.29 9.71
C ILE A 472 -15.92 10.55 9.85
N ARG A 473 -17.17 10.43 10.30
CA ARG A 473 -18.08 11.55 10.49
C ARG A 473 -17.50 12.60 11.46
N LYS A 474 -16.91 12.17 12.56
CA LYS A 474 -16.25 13.03 13.55
C LYS A 474 -15.08 13.80 12.95
N ILE A 475 -14.20 13.15 12.19
CA ILE A 475 -13.08 13.82 11.53
C ILE A 475 -13.58 14.86 10.53
N LEU A 476 -14.55 14.50 9.69
CA LEU A 476 -15.15 15.42 8.72
C LEU A 476 -15.81 16.63 9.41
N SER A 477 -16.42 16.46 10.58
CA SER A 477 -17.01 17.55 11.37
C SER A 477 -15.99 18.56 11.89
N ALA A 478 -14.72 18.18 12.02
CA ALA A 478 -13.62 19.09 12.32
C ALA A 478 -13.12 19.87 11.09
N GLY A 479 -13.72 19.63 9.91
CA GLY A 479 -13.32 20.27 8.64
C GLY A 479 -12.02 19.73 8.04
N TRP A 480 -11.63 18.51 8.41
CA TRP A 480 -10.52 17.80 7.79
C TRP A 480 -11.03 16.88 6.68
N LEU A 481 -10.34 16.88 5.57
CA LEU A 481 -10.58 15.90 4.50
C LEU A 481 -10.00 14.54 4.91
N ILE A 482 -10.61 13.48 4.39
CA ILE A 482 -10.10 12.12 4.59
C ILE A 482 -9.75 11.51 3.25
N THR A 483 -8.51 11.04 3.13
CA THR A 483 -8.04 10.31 1.96
C THR A 483 -7.66 8.88 2.35
N ASN A 484 -7.91 7.92 1.46
CA ASN A 484 -7.54 6.52 1.68
C ASN A 484 -6.35 6.10 0.82
N GLN A 485 -5.43 5.36 1.41
CA GLN A 485 -4.38 4.60 0.73
C GLN A 485 -4.69 3.12 0.87
N LEU A 486 -4.56 2.37 -0.22
CA LEU A 486 -4.75 0.92 -0.26
C LEU A 486 -3.43 0.24 -0.60
N VAL A 487 -3.10 -0.86 0.07
CA VAL A 487 -2.06 -1.80 -0.36
C VAL A 487 -2.71 -2.91 -1.18
N TYR A 488 -2.32 -3.04 -2.43
CA TYR A 488 -2.94 -3.95 -3.41
C TYR A 488 -2.42 -5.38 -3.23
N THR A 489 -2.86 -6.02 -2.14
CA THR A 489 -2.55 -7.42 -1.84
C THR A 489 -3.35 -8.37 -2.73
N VAL A 490 -2.95 -9.65 -2.81
CA VAL A 490 -3.71 -10.67 -3.55
C VAL A 490 -5.19 -10.69 -3.13
N ALA A 491 -5.47 -10.61 -1.83
CA ALA A 491 -6.84 -10.59 -1.32
C ALA A 491 -7.62 -9.35 -1.79
N ALA A 492 -6.99 -8.17 -1.79
CA ALA A 492 -7.59 -6.92 -2.24
C ALA A 492 -7.70 -6.83 -3.77
N SER A 493 -6.88 -7.58 -4.50
CA SER A 493 -6.84 -7.55 -5.97
C SER A 493 -7.94 -8.37 -6.64
N ARG A 494 -8.76 -9.09 -5.90
CA ARG A 494 -9.86 -9.88 -6.45
C ARG A 494 -10.92 -8.97 -7.09
N ARG A 495 -11.53 -9.45 -8.16
CA ARG A 495 -12.46 -8.68 -9.00
C ARG A 495 -13.56 -7.99 -8.17
N GLY A 496 -13.70 -6.67 -8.37
CA GLY A 496 -14.70 -5.83 -7.74
C GLY A 496 -14.43 -5.44 -6.28
N HIS A 497 -13.44 -6.01 -5.61
CA HIS A 497 -13.16 -5.74 -4.19
C HIS A 497 -12.75 -4.27 -3.94
N THR A 498 -11.79 -3.76 -4.70
CA THR A 498 -11.35 -2.35 -4.60
C THR A 498 -12.44 -1.38 -5.05
N THR A 499 -13.23 -1.76 -6.06
CA THR A 499 -14.39 -0.98 -6.51
C THR A 499 -15.43 -0.84 -5.39
N ARG A 500 -15.74 -1.96 -4.68
CA ARG A 500 -16.65 -1.92 -3.54
C ARG A 500 -16.11 -1.03 -2.41
N LEU A 501 -14.81 -1.14 -2.11
CA LEU A 501 -14.19 -0.28 -1.11
C LEU A 501 -14.30 1.20 -1.48
N ARG A 502 -14.04 1.59 -2.74
CA ARG A 502 -14.23 2.97 -3.22
C ARG A 502 -15.67 3.43 -3.04
N GLN A 503 -16.66 2.61 -3.44
CA GLN A 503 -18.08 2.95 -3.27
C GLN A 503 -18.44 3.26 -1.82
N VAL A 504 -18.08 2.36 -0.90
CA VAL A 504 -18.41 2.52 0.52
C VAL A 504 -17.70 3.74 1.12
N LEU A 505 -16.43 3.93 0.83
CA LEU A 505 -15.66 5.08 1.31
C LEU A 505 -16.17 6.42 0.74
N ASN A 506 -16.46 6.47 -0.56
CA ASN A 506 -16.98 7.69 -1.19
C ASN A 506 -18.35 8.09 -0.62
N SER A 507 -19.22 7.11 -0.31
CA SER A 507 -20.52 7.40 0.31
C SER A 507 -20.39 8.08 1.68
N LEU A 508 -19.27 7.87 2.38
CA LEU A 508 -18.96 8.47 3.67
C LEU A 508 -18.11 9.75 3.59
N GLY A 509 -17.74 10.19 2.38
CA GLY A 509 -16.95 11.40 2.20
C GLY A 509 -15.41 11.19 2.20
N VAL A 510 -14.97 9.95 2.07
CA VAL A 510 -13.55 9.60 1.95
C VAL A 510 -13.16 9.51 0.48
N VAL A 511 -12.08 10.18 0.09
CA VAL A 511 -11.54 10.20 -1.26
C VAL A 511 -10.35 9.25 -1.35
N CYS A 512 -10.28 8.41 -2.38
CA CYS A 512 -9.16 7.51 -2.58
C CYS A 512 -7.94 8.28 -3.14
N TYR A 513 -6.73 7.97 -2.65
CA TYR A 513 -5.51 8.74 -2.97
C TYR A 513 -4.45 7.90 -3.69
N TYR A 514 -4.09 6.74 -3.13
CA TYR A 514 -3.17 5.79 -3.76
C TYR A 514 -3.68 4.35 -3.61
N THR A 515 -3.42 3.57 -4.65
CA THR A 515 -3.42 2.11 -4.61
C THR A 515 -1.98 1.64 -4.82
N PHE A 516 -1.33 1.17 -3.75
CA PHE A 516 0.06 0.75 -3.77
C PHE A 516 0.19 -0.71 -4.18
N SER A 517 0.91 -1.00 -5.24
CA SER A 517 1.41 -2.34 -5.50
C SER A 517 2.37 -2.77 -4.39
N VAL A 518 2.27 -4.03 -3.97
CA VAL A 518 3.18 -4.63 -2.99
C VAL A 518 4.56 -4.77 -3.63
N LYS A 519 5.62 -4.47 -2.87
CA LYS A 519 6.99 -4.69 -3.34
C LYS A 519 7.23 -6.18 -3.63
N GLY A 520 7.87 -6.48 -4.74
CA GLY A 520 8.13 -7.83 -5.21
C GLY A 520 9.29 -8.54 -4.49
N PHE A 521 9.43 -8.37 -3.17
CA PHE A 521 10.47 -8.98 -2.35
C PHE A 521 10.02 -10.31 -1.78
N GLN A 522 10.96 -11.17 -1.42
CA GLN A 522 10.65 -12.54 -0.99
C GLN A 522 9.71 -12.59 0.23
N GLU A 523 9.89 -11.69 1.19
CA GLU A 523 9.04 -11.58 2.37
C GLU A 523 7.57 -11.28 2.05
N ASN A 524 7.31 -10.65 0.91
CA ASN A 524 5.99 -10.25 0.46
C ASN A 524 5.33 -11.28 -0.50
N TYR A 525 5.96 -12.41 -0.77
CA TYR A 525 5.48 -13.38 -1.78
C TYR A 525 3.98 -13.72 -1.64
N ALA A 526 3.52 -13.99 -0.44
CA ALA A 526 2.13 -14.43 -0.21
C ALA A 526 1.10 -13.33 -0.50
N VAL A 527 1.46 -12.06 -0.30
CA VAL A 527 0.56 -10.90 -0.49
C VAL A 527 0.83 -10.14 -1.79
N PHE A 528 1.89 -10.50 -2.53
CA PHE A 528 2.30 -9.82 -3.75
C PHE A 528 1.30 -10.06 -4.88
N THR A 529 0.88 -8.97 -5.51
CA THR A 529 0.04 -8.93 -6.71
C THR A 529 0.88 -8.42 -7.87
N PRO A 530 0.94 -9.12 -9.02
CA PRO A 530 1.68 -8.67 -10.19
C PRO A 530 1.22 -7.28 -10.67
N ASN A 531 2.15 -6.47 -11.17
CA ASN A 531 1.83 -5.13 -11.68
C ASN A 531 0.86 -5.18 -12.87
N SER A 532 0.89 -6.25 -13.66
CA SER A 532 -0.10 -6.52 -14.71
C SER A 532 -1.53 -6.58 -14.17
N ARG A 533 -1.77 -7.10 -12.94
CA ARG A 533 -3.11 -7.08 -12.33
C ARG A 533 -3.54 -5.67 -11.95
N SER A 534 -2.60 -4.83 -11.52
CA SER A 534 -2.90 -3.40 -11.26
C SER A 534 -3.32 -2.70 -12.55
N MET A 535 -2.66 -2.99 -13.68
CA MET A 535 -3.05 -2.47 -14.99
C MET A 535 -4.40 -3.04 -15.45
N GLN A 536 -4.61 -4.35 -15.26
CA GLN A 536 -5.91 -4.97 -15.55
C GLN A 536 -7.05 -4.30 -14.76
N GLU A 537 -6.88 -4.05 -13.46
CA GLU A 537 -7.87 -3.33 -12.66
C GLU A 537 -8.10 -1.91 -13.17
N GLN A 538 -7.02 -1.22 -13.53
CA GLN A 538 -7.07 0.16 -14.03
C GLN A 538 -7.87 0.29 -15.32
N VAL A 539 -7.71 -0.65 -16.25
CA VAL A 539 -8.36 -0.63 -17.58
C VAL A 539 -9.75 -1.24 -17.55
N GLU A 540 -9.96 -2.30 -16.76
CA GLU A 540 -11.17 -3.11 -16.81
C GLU A 540 -12.19 -2.82 -15.73
N GLU A 541 -11.77 -2.25 -14.58
CA GLU A 541 -12.65 -2.04 -13.43
C GLU A 541 -12.67 -0.56 -13.01
N LYS A 542 -11.52 0.04 -12.82
CA LYS A 542 -11.36 1.42 -12.33
C LYS A 542 -11.84 2.44 -13.35
N VAL A 543 -11.80 2.12 -14.63
CA VAL A 543 -12.25 2.99 -15.74
C VAL A 543 -13.69 3.48 -15.56
N TYR A 544 -14.56 2.69 -14.92
CA TYR A 544 -15.96 3.06 -14.71
C TYR A 544 -16.18 4.14 -13.64
N GLY A 545 -15.17 4.49 -12.89
CA GLY A 545 -15.19 5.60 -11.93
C GLY A 545 -14.25 6.75 -12.30
N ARG A 546 -13.63 6.72 -13.48
CA ARG A 546 -12.75 7.79 -13.95
C ARG A 546 -13.52 9.09 -14.18
N LEU A 547 -12.89 10.17 -13.76
CA LEU A 547 -13.38 11.52 -13.97
C LEU A 547 -12.81 12.11 -15.25
N THR A 548 -13.61 12.87 -15.99
CA THR A 548 -13.08 13.76 -17.03
C THR A 548 -12.29 14.91 -16.37
N PRO A 549 -11.42 15.63 -17.10
CA PRO A 549 -10.73 16.79 -16.54
C PRO A 549 -11.69 17.83 -15.94
N GLU A 550 -12.84 18.07 -16.56
CA GLU A 550 -13.87 19.02 -16.10
C GLU A 550 -14.53 18.54 -14.80
N GLN A 551 -14.87 17.25 -14.74
CA GLN A 551 -15.42 16.62 -13.53
C GLN A 551 -14.40 16.63 -12.39
N ALA A 552 -13.12 16.42 -12.69
CA ALA A 552 -12.06 16.46 -11.70
C ALA A 552 -11.89 17.88 -11.13
N ALA A 553 -11.93 18.92 -11.96
CA ALA A 553 -11.90 20.31 -11.53
C ALA A 553 -13.14 20.68 -10.70
N GLU A 554 -14.35 20.29 -11.14
CA GLU A 554 -15.60 20.52 -10.37
C GLU A 554 -15.52 19.87 -8.98
N LEU A 555 -15.03 18.62 -8.90
CA LEU A 555 -14.93 17.90 -7.63
C LEU A 555 -13.88 18.54 -6.71
N ASP A 556 -12.77 19.00 -7.26
CA ASP A 556 -11.72 19.70 -6.51
C ASP A 556 -12.26 20.99 -5.87
N ASP A 557 -12.98 21.82 -6.64
CA ASP A 557 -13.64 23.03 -6.15
C ASP A 557 -14.68 22.72 -5.07
N LEU A 558 -15.48 21.68 -5.26
CA LEU A 558 -16.49 21.26 -4.27
C LEU A 558 -15.88 20.83 -2.92
N LEU A 559 -14.70 20.26 -2.94
CA LEU A 559 -14.02 19.75 -1.75
C LEU A 559 -13.04 20.75 -1.11
N ALA A 560 -12.76 21.86 -1.76
CA ALA A 560 -11.72 22.82 -1.36
C ALA A 560 -11.90 23.36 0.08
N ASP A 561 -13.14 23.57 0.52
CA ASP A 561 -13.47 24.09 1.87
C ASP A 561 -13.50 23.03 2.97
N GLY A 562 -13.51 21.74 2.61
CA GLY A 562 -13.56 20.61 3.54
C GLY A 562 -14.87 20.45 4.31
N THR A 563 -15.95 21.17 3.90
CA THR A 563 -17.28 21.11 4.54
C THR A 563 -18.22 20.18 3.79
N ASP A 564 -19.15 19.54 4.50
CA ASP A 564 -20.21 18.67 3.94
C ASP A 564 -19.73 17.67 2.88
N THR A 565 -18.47 17.24 3.01
CA THR A 565 -17.76 16.42 2.01
C THR A 565 -18.55 15.19 1.58
N ALA A 566 -19.18 14.48 2.53
CA ALA A 566 -19.96 13.29 2.21
C ALA A 566 -21.21 13.60 1.37
N ALA A 567 -21.92 14.69 1.67
CA ALA A 567 -23.08 15.12 0.90
C ALA A 567 -22.69 15.62 -0.49
N LYS A 568 -21.60 16.39 -0.59
CA LYS A 568 -21.05 16.89 -1.85
C LYS A 568 -20.63 15.75 -2.78
N ILE A 569 -19.88 14.76 -2.29
CA ILE A 569 -19.46 13.59 -3.07
C ILE A 569 -20.69 12.79 -3.54
N ARG A 570 -21.65 12.48 -2.67
CA ARG A 570 -22.86 11.75 -3.07
C ARG A 570 -23.69 12.49 -4.11
N CYS A 571 -23.81 13.83 -3.98
CA CYS A 571 -24.51 14.66 -4.96
C CYS A 571 -23.80 14.67 -6.30
N PHE A 572 -22.48 14.85 -6.30
CA PHE A 572 -21.63 14.81 -7.48
C PHE A 572 -21.74 13.47 -8.22
N MET A 573 -21.57 12.35 -7.49
CA MET A 573 -21.69 11.00 -8.09
C MET A 573 -23.04 10.76 -8.74
N ARG A 574 -24.14 11.19 -8.09
CA ARG A 574 -25.51 11.07 -8.67
C ARG A 574 -25.66 11.92 -9.92
N ARG A 575 -25.18 13.17 -9.90
CA ARG A 575 -25.28 14.10 -11.04
C ARG A 575 -24.57 13.56 -12.28
N HIS A 576 -23.39 12.98 -12.07
CA HIS A 576 -22.55 12.46 -13.16
C HIS A 576 -22.72 10.96 -13.43
N HIS A 577 -23.71 10.31 -12.77
CA HIS A 577 -23.98 8.87 -12.90
C HIS A 577 -22.75 7.98 -12.65
N LEU A 578 -21.86 8.39 -11.74
CA LEU A 578 -20.63 7.65 -11.40
C LEU A 578 -20.91 6.62 -10.29
N PRO A 579 -20.55 5.35 -10.49
CA PRO A 579 -20.74 4.31 -9.47
C PRO A 579 -19.78 4.45 -8.28
N PHE A 580 -18.64 5.10 -8.47
CA PHE A 580 -17.61 5.45 -7.48
C PHE A 580 -16.66 6.50 -8.08
N LEU A 581 -15.75 7.06 -7.27
CA LEU A 581 -14.72 8.00 -7.74
C LEU A 581 -13.37 7.30 -7.79
N ALA A 582 -12.80 7.18 -8.99
CA ALA A 582 -11.45 6.67 -9.22
C ALA A 582 -10.42 7.81 -9.18
N THR A 583 -10.26 8.42 -8.02
CA THR A 583 -9.32 9.54 -7.78
C THR A 583 -7.92 9.07 -7.37
N ASP A 584 -7.77 7.79 -6.99
CA ASP A 584 -6.50 7.20 -6.62
C ASP A 584 -5.64 6.87 -7.83
N ARG A 585 -4.32 6.96 -7.65
CA ARG A 585 -3.33 6.49 -8.61
C ARG A 585 -2.83 5.11 -8.19
N SER A 586 -2.77 4.18 -9.13
CA SER A 586 -2.06 2.91 -8.94
C SER A 586 -0.56 3.18 -9.08
N VAL A 587 0.23 2.83 -8.07
CA VAL A 587 1.66 3.11 -8.03
C VAL A 587 2.44 2.01 -7.32
N LEU A 588 3.67 1.78 -7.76
CA LEU A 588 4.69 1.07 -7.02
C LEU A 588 5.58 2.11 -6.31
N ASN A 589 5.71 1.97 -4.98
CA ASN A 589 6.53 2.87 -4.17
C ASN A 589 7.89 2.25 -3.90
N LEU A 590 8.90 2.66 -4.66
CA LEU A 590 10.27 2.18 -4.51
C LEU A 590 11.26 3.34 -4.38
N PRO A 591 12.40 3.15 -3.71
CA PRO A 591 13.40 4.19 -3.47
C PRO A 591 13.87 4.85 -4.74
N ALA A 592 14.20 4.07 -5.75
CA ALA A 592 14.85 4.56 -6.97
C ALA A 592 13.90 5.15 -8.02
N ILE A 593 12.61 4.89 -7.93
CA ILE A 593 11.60 5.31 -8.93
C ILE A 593 10.50 6.21 -8.34
N GLY A 594 10.56 6.51 -7.06
CA GLY A 594 9.50 7.26 -6.40
C GLY A 594 8.18 6.50 -6.40
N LYS A 595 7.10 7.17 -6.80
CA LYS A 595 5.74 6.60 -6.91
C LYS A 595 5.34 6.52 -8.36
N SER A 596 5.76 5.47 -9.05
CA SER A 596 5.52 5.26 -10.48
C SER A 596 4.82 3.93 -10.75
N MET A 597 4.09 3.87 -11.86
CA MET A 597 3.56 2.65 -12.45
C MET A 597 4.00 2.52 -13.92
N SER A 598 4.86 3.43 -14.39
CA SER A 598 5.40 3.36 -15.74
C SER A 598 6.44 2.24 -15.80
N PHE A 599 6.06 1.13 -16.43
CA PHE A 599 6.92 -0.04 -16.60
C PHE A 599 6.81 -0.64 -17.99
N ARG A 600 7.81 -1.43 -18.38
CA ARG A 600 7.83 -2.28 -19.58
C ARG A 600 8.33 -3.68 -19.19
N LEU A 601 7.74 -4.73 -19.74
CA LEU A 601 8.23 -6.10 -19.61
C LEU A 601 9.45 -6.27 -20.52
N VAL A 602 10.62 -6.53 -19.93
CA VAL A 602 11.88 -6.66 -20.68
C VAL A 602 12.47 -8.08 -20.64
N GLY A 603 11.86 -8.96 -19.85
CA GLY A 603 12.28 -10.37 -19.78
C GLY A 603 11.38 -11.17 -18.84
N ILE A 604 11.51 -12.49 -18.91
CA ILE A 604 10.86 -13.43 -17.99
C ILE A 604 11.92 -14.43 -17.56
N THR A 605 12.05 -14.67 -16.26
CA THR A 605 13.05 -15.60 -15.72
C THR A 605 12.64 -17.05 -15.98
N ALA A 606 13.57 -18.00 -15.74
CA ALA A 606 13.30 -19.43 -15.86
C ALA A 606 12.11 -19.88 -15.00
N GLU A 607 11.89 -19.24 -13.84
CA GLU A 607 10.77 -19.52 -12.95
C GLU A 607 9.46 -18.82 -13.38
N GLY A 608 9.43 -18.19 -14.55
CA GLY A 608 8.27 -17.49 -15.08
C GLY A 608 7.97 -16.13 -14.42
N LYS A 609 8.94 -15.56 -13.71
CA LYS A 609 8.79 -14.24 -13.07
C LYS A 609 9.11 -13.15 -14.08
N ARG A 610 8.22 -12.17 -14.21
CA ARG A 610 8.44 -11.04 -15.11
C ARG A 610 9.55 -10.12 -14.61
N LEU A 611 10.47 -9.75 -15.48
CA LEU A 611 11.47 -8.71 -15.30
C LEU A 611 10.92 -7.42 -15.91
N LEU A 612 10.68 -6.44 -15.05
CA LEU A 612 10.12 -5.15 -15.43
C LEU A 612 11.19 -4.06 -15.35
N ARG A 613 11.23 -3.21 -16.37
CA ARG A 613 11.95 -1.94 -16.36
C ARG A 613 10.99 -0.84 -15.94
N PHE A 614 11.33 -0.08 -14.93
CA PHE A 614 10.53 1.04 -14.43
C PHE A 614 11.16 2.38 -14.77
N ASP A 615 10.30 3.35 -15.09
CA ASP A 615 10.65 4.75 -15.25
C ASP A 615 10.19 5.58 -14.04
N HIS A 616 10.88 6.69 -13.78
CA HIS A 616 10.48 7.63 -12.75
C HIS A 616 9.14 8.30 -13.08
N ASP A 617 8.42 8.68 -12.02
CA ASP A 617 7.25 9.58 -12.17
C ASP A 617 7.73 10.98 -12.58
N ARG A 618 7.73 11.26 -13.88
CA ARG A 618 8.16 12.55 -14.47
C ARG A 618 7.22 13.71 -14.14
N THR A 619 6.08 13.46 -13.52
CA THR A 619 5.14 14.50 -13.07
C THR A 619 5.61 15.21 -11.80
N ARG A 620 6.74 14.78 -11.21
CA ARG A 620 7.31 15.34 -10.00
C ARG A 620 8.83 15.50 -10.09
N ARG A 621 9.32 16.52 -9.40
CA ARG A 621 10.73 16.65 -9.07
C ARG A 621 11.09 15.67 -7.95
N HIS A 622 12.15 14.91 -8.13
CA HIS A 622 12.67 13.94 -7.16
C HIS A 622 13.94 14.44 -6.47
N SER A 623 14.46 13.66 -5.54
CA SER A 623 15.77 13.91 -4.97
C SER A 623 16.88 13.68 -6.01
N PRO A 624 18.06 14.30 -5.86
CA PRO A 624 19.17 14.14 -6.78
C PRO A 624 19.63 12.66 -6.95
N ILE A 625 19.52 11.83 -5.91
CA ILE A 625 19.88 10.42 -6.00
C ILE A 625 18.89 9.66 -6.90
N ILE A 626 17.59 9.90 -6.74
CA ILE A 626 16.58 9.27 -7.59
C ILE A 626 16.77 9.72 -9.05
N ASP A 627 16.95 11.02 -9.27
CA ASP A 627 17.12 11.58 -10.62
C ASP A 627 18.38 11.03 -11.33
N SER A 628 19.42 10.64 -10.59
CA SER A 628 20.67 10.10 -11.12
C SER A 628 20.66 8.59 -11.38
N MET A 629 19.66 7.83 -10.91
CA MET A 629 19.69 6.37 -10.93
C MET A 629 19.44 5.72 -12.31
N GLY A 630 18.93 6.44 -13.30
CA GLY A 630 18.69 5.88 -14.64
C GLY A 630 17.56 4.82 -14.66
N GLU A 631 17.78 3.77 -15.46
CA GLU A 631 16.81 2.66 -15.60
C GLU A 631 16.81 1.73 -14.39
N ILE A 632 15.61 1.36 -13.91
CA ILE A 632 15.42 0.48 -12.77
C ILE A 632 14.79 -0.82 -13.20
N PHE A 633 15.47 -1.94 -12.86
CA PHE A 633 15.00 -3.28 -13.18
C PHE A 633 14.56 -4.01 -11.92
N ILE A 634 13.39 -4.64 -11.98
CA ILE A 634 12.79 -5.38 -10.86
C ILE A 634 12.26 -6.71 -11.38
N VAL A 635 12.66 -7.80 -10.76
CA VAL A 635 12.04 -9.12 -10.96
C VAL A 635 10.84 -9.24 -10.01
N GLU A 636 9.66 -9.47 -10.54
CA GLU A 636 8.50 -9.80 -9.72
C GLU A 636 8.75 -11.11 -8.97
N ASN A 637 8.38 -11.19 -7.71
CA ASN A 637 8.70 -12.40 -6.91
C ASN A 637 7.78 -13.59 -7.20
N LYS A 638 6.76 -13.41 -8.05
CA LYS A 638 5.76 -14.42 -8.39
C LYS A 638 5.46 -14.35 -9.88
N SER A 639 5.34 -15.51 -10.55
CA SER A 639 4.83 -15.59 -11.91
C SER A 639 3.33 -15.27 -11.98
N LEU A 640 2.83 -14.85 -13.16
CA LEU A 640 1.39 -14.67 -13.37
C LEU A 640 0.62 -15.97 -13.16
N ALA A 641 1.15 -17.10 -13.64
CA ALA A 641 0.52 -18.41 -13.44
C ALA A 641 0.41 -18.78 -11.96
N ALA A 642 1.46 -18.52 -11.16
CA ALA A 642 1.42 -18.76 -9.71
C ALA A 642 0.40 -17.84 -9.01
N TYR A 643 0.29 -16.59 -9.45
CA TYR A 643 -0.73 -15.66 -8.96
C TYR A 643 -2.14 -16.17 -9.27
N LEU A 644 -2.41 -16.60 -10.51
CA LEU A 644 -3.71 -17.14 -10.92
C LEU A 644 -4.07 -18.42 -10.15
N ARG A 645 -3.09 -19.33 -9.95
CA ARG A 645 -3.29 -20.52 -9.10
C ARG A 645 -3.62 -20.13 -7.64
N GLN A 646 -3.02 -19.06 -7.12
CA GLN A 646 -3.35 -18.56 -5.78
C GLN A 646 -4.76 -18.00 -5.72
N LEU A 647 -5.21 -17.25 -6.74
CA LEU A 647 -6.59 -16.80 -6.84
C LEU A 647 -7.58 -17.96 -6.87
N GLY A 648 -7.28 -19.01 -7.64
CA GLY A 648 -8.10 -20.24 -7.66
C GLY A 648 -8.25 -20.89 -6.28
N LYS A 649 -7.18 -20.92 -5.48
CA LYS A 649 -7.22 -21.38 -4.08
C LYS A 649 -8.06 -20.48 -3.16
N MET A 650 -8.29 -19.25 -3.54
CA MET A 650 -9.17 -18.28 -2.84
C MET A 650 -10.60 -18.28 -3.38
N GLY A 651 -10.97 -19.26 -4.24
CA GLY A 651 -12.31 -19.37 -4.80
C GLY A 651 -12.61 -18.49 -6.01
N GLU A 652 -11.61 -17.83 -6.59
CA GLU A 652 -11.76 -17.09 -7.85
C GLU A 652 -11.62 -18.06 -9.04
N ASP A 653 -12.32 -17.76 -10.13
CA ASP A 653 -12.10 -18.44 -11.41
C ASP A 653 -10.91 -17.77 -12.13
N PRO A 654 -9.79 -18.48 -12.38
CA PRO A 654 -8.65 -17.90 -13.11
C PRO A 654 -8.99 -17.38 -14.51
N GLU A 655 -10.00 -17.96 -15.19
CA GLU A 655 -10.45 -17.50 -16.52
C GLU A 655 -11.04 -16.08 -16.47
N ASP A 656 -11.56 -15.67 -15.32
CA ASP A 656 -12.00 -14.30 -15.10
C ASP A 656 -10.88 -13.27 -15.18
N TYR A 657 -9.65 -13.72 -15.10
CA TYR A 657 -8.43 -12.90 -15.14
C TYR A 657 -7.60 -13.16 -16.41
N ALA A 658 -8.11 -13.89 -17.40
CA ALA A 658 -7.35 -14.32 -18.58
C ALA A 658 -6.71 -13.17 -19.35
N SER A 659 -7.29 -11.98 -19.34
CA SER A 659 -6.71 -10.77 -19.97
C SER A 659 -5.41 -10.28 -19.30
N ILE A 660 -5.05 -10.76 -18.11
CA ILE A 660 -3.85 -10.31 -17.36
C ILE A 660 -2.55 -10.46 -18.16
N TRP A 661 -2.50 -11.48 -19.03
CA TRP A 661 -1.32 -11.77 -19.85
C TRP A 661 -0.96 -10.66 -20.82
N ALA A 662 -1.96 -9.90 -21.27
CA ALA A 662 -1.81 -8.83 -22.23
C ALA A 662 -1.22 -7.55 -21.63
N TYR A 663 -1.28 -7.37 -20.32
CA TYR A 663 -0.74 -6.18 -19.65
C TYR A 663 0.76 -6.30 -19.43
N THR A 664 1.54 -6.03 -20.49
CA THR A 664 3.01 -6.10 -20.51
C THR A 664 3.66 -4.75 -20.22
N HIS A 665 2.88 -3.68 -20.19
CA HIS A 665 3.32 -2.34 -19.86
C HIS A 665 2.31 -1.63 -18.96
N GLY A 666 2.75 -0.59 -18.31
CA GLY A 666 1.94 0.27 -17.46
C GLY A 666 2.32 1.73 -17.60
N GLU A 667 1.36 2.60 -17.30
CA GLU A 667 1.57 4.03 -17.23
C GLU A 667 1.03 4.61 -15.93
N THR A 668 1.75 5.60 -15.41
CA THR A 668 1.35 6.32 -14.21
C THR A 668 0.15 7.20 -14.51
N GLU A 669 -0.95 7.00 -13.81
CA GLU A 669 -2.16 7.81 -13.94
C GLU A 669 -1.90 9.29 -13.58
N PRO A 670 -2.59 10.24 -14.21
CA PRO A 670 -2.51 11.65 -13.86
C PRO A 670 -2.95 11.88 -12.40
N ARG A 671 -2.49 12.99 -11.82
CA ARG A 671 -2.89 13.38 -10.46
C ARG A 671 -4.28 14.01 -10.49
N PHE A 672 -5.07 13.67 -9.47
CA PHE A 672 -6.28 14.40 -9.17
C PHE A 672 -5.94 15.79 -8.58
N GLY A 673 -6.70 16.83 -8.91
CA GLY A 673 -6.42 18.23 -8.55
C GLY A 673 -6.22 18.45 -7.06
N LEU A 674 -7.05 17.85 -6.21
CA LEU A 674 -6.94 17.92 -4.75
C LEU A 674 -5.56 17.52 -4.20
N TYR A 675 -4.77 16.74 -4.96
CA TYR A 675 -3.44 16.27 -4.55
C TYR A 675 -2.30 17.14 -5.08
N VAL A 676 -2.62 18.15 -5.88
CA VAL A 676 -1.70 19.17 -6.34
C VAL A 676 -1.66 20.30 -5.30
N TYR A 677 -0.53 20.99 -5.17
CA TYR A 677 -0.46 22.13 -4.27
C TYR A 677 -1.06 23.37 -4.93
N PRO A 678 -1.86 24.15 -4.21
CA PRO A 678 -2.30 25.45 -4.70
C PRO A 678 -1.10 26.35 -5.00
N ASP A 679 -1.24 27.25 -5.97
CA ASP A 679 -0.23 28.23 -6.28
C ASP A 679 -0.14 29.31 -5.21
N PHE A 680 1.05 29.89 -5.08
CA PHE A 680 1.26 31.10 -4.29
C PHE A 680 0.88 32.34 -5.11
N GLY A 681 0.48 33.40 -4.42
CA GLY A 681 0.32 34.73 -5.04
C GLY A 681 1.66 35.47 -5.29
N PHE A 682 2.80 34.74 -5.31
CA PHE A 682 4.15 35.26 -5.47
C PHE A 682 5.08 34.17 -6.05
N ALA A 683 6.18 34.59 -6.67
CA ALA A 683 7.21 33.70 -7.13
C ALA A 683 8.13 33.25 -5.97
N THR A 684 8.42 31.95 -5.91
CA THR A 684 9.37 31.35 -4.95
C THR A 684 10.76 31.23 -5.56
N THR A 685 11.79 31.11 -4.71
CA THR A 685 13.13 30.77 -5.18
C THR A 685 13.17 29.28 -5.66
N ASP A 686 13.92 29.03 -6.73
CA ASP A 686 14.22 27.68 -7.21
C ASP A 686 15.36 27.03 -6.40
N ARG A 687 16.09 27.82 -5.62
CA ARG A 687 17.17 27.32 -4.78
C ARG A 687 16.63 26.33 -3.73
N VAL A 688 17.24 25.20 -3.62
CA VAL A 688 16.95 24.18 -2.60
C VAL A 688 17.93 24.38 -1.45
N SER A 689 17.52 25.13 -0.43
CA SER A 689 18.34 25.32 0.77
C SER A 689 18.25 24.09 1.70
N ASN A 690 19.27 23.89 2.52
CA ASN A 690 19.43 22.78 3.49
C ASN A 690 19.52 21.38 2.89
N LEU A 691 19.53 21.27 1.58
CA LEU A 691 19.25 20.01 0.91
C LEU A 691 20.31 19.67 -0.13
N GLU A 692 21.15 20.61 -0.54
CA GLU A 692 22.22 20.36 -1.51
C GLU A 692 23.42 19.74 -0.81
N LEU A 693 23.99 18.73 -1.47
CA LEU A 693 25.32 18.24 -1.17
C LEU A 693 26.33 19.28 -1.65
N GLU A 694 27.23 19.73 -0.78
CA GLU A 694 28.43 20.45 -1.20
C GLU A 694 29.39 19.50 -1.93
#